data_91f44f4563b1e5e18189ed73dc72c311
#
_entry.id   91f44f4563b1e5e18189ed73dc72c311
#
_cell.length_a   1.000
_cell.length_b   1.000
_cell.length_c   1.000
_cell.angle_alpha   90.00
_cell.angle_beta   90.00
_cell.angle_gamma   90.00
#
_symmetry.space_group_name_H-M   'P 1'
#
loop_
_entity.id
_entity.type
_entity.pdbx_description
1 polymer ?
#
loop_
_entity_poly.entity_id
_entity_poly.type
_entity_poly.pdbx_seq_one_letter_code
_entity_poly.pdbx_strand_id
1 'polypeptide(L)'
;MRYNLVLLLVPGLLQAQLVPFRPGMVLTRSVRITPGRYLAPAGDSAALTIRGSGIVVDLRGVELVGVDDRDHPDRFTGTAIRIDGGRNVAVRGVRVRGYKVGLIARGVKNLRLLDNDFSHNWKPRLYSGIEKESLIDWLTFHHNEKDEWLRYGAGIYLTDITGGEIRGNSVRQGMDGLMLTRSNGLKIWNNDFSYNSGLGVGMYRSSNNIIMHNRINFDVRGYSHGFYNRGQDSAGLLMYEQSCNNVVAYNSVTHGGDGLFIWAGQTTMDNGQGGVNDNLFYRNDFSFAPTNGMEATFSRNVFAENRVEGNWHGLWGGYSFSSLVINNRFANNVEAIAIEHGQDDRITGNVFDGDTTAIRLWWNKVEPSDWGYPRYRDTRSRDYVILGNTFRGTRRALRIDNTQRSRIDGNVFERVDSVPRFTGDTSGTVFNPVDLKAATSVPTPARYTVAPLPFGMQALTPEAERMNRAAIIVDEWGPYDWKSPKLWPVGRSDANPQRLRVLGPAGRWRVTSRAGVAALSAASGRVGDTLVVTPSTGRENDYAVTLEYRGKATTSPFGVMTPAGKPVAFSWSRFLPAVAWHVTFVAWDSTVVPRTDAAAITRALAGAAAATLDTNRLDFTWYGPPRKTIPQARLLTGATATIDFGTGGSFVLRTISDDAIKVYLDDKLVLEDWTPGESHVKEVPLSLTGPHRFRVEHLQIDGWYELRVDIVRR
;
A
#
# COMPACT_ATOMS: atom_id res chain seq x y z
N MET A 1 46.24 -6.97 -53.77
CA MET A 1 45.39 -6.98 -52.57
C MET A 1 45.55 -5.64 -51.85
N ARG A 2 44.55 -4.79 -51.96
CA ARG A 2 44.54 -3.48 -51.26
C ARG A 2 43.64 -3.67 -50.02
N TYR A 3 44.23 -3.54 -48.84
CA TYR A 3 43.49 -3.55 -47.58
C TYR A 3 42.91 -2.15 -47.34
N ASN A 4 41.57 -2.02 -47.39
CA ASN A 4 40.88 -0.82 -46.92
C ASN A 4 40.79 -0.87 -45.41
N LEU A 5 41.54 0.00 -44.74
CA LEU A 5 41.46 0.24 -43.30
C LEU A 5 40.18 1.07 -43.03
N VAL A 6 39.12 0.43 -42.55
CA VAL A 6 37.94 1.11 -42.03
C VAL A 6 38.26 1.67 -40.66
N LEU A 7 38.52 2.99 -40.61
CA LEU A 7 38.60 3.70 -39.32
C LEU A 7 37.20 3.75 -38.70
N LEU A 8 36.96 2.91 -37.72
CA LEU A 8 35.81 3.06 -36.79
C LEU A 8 36.01 4.35 -35.98
N LEU A 9 35.36 5.43 -36.41
CA LEU A 9 35.17 6.62 -35.59
C LEU A 9 34.34 6.24 -34.35
N VAL A 10 35.04 5.98 -33.23
CA VAL A 10 34.40 5.97 -31.92
C VAL A 10 33.85 7.37 -31.67
N PRO A 11 32.53 7.56 -31.48
CA PRO A 11 32.01 8.87 -31.16
C PRO A 11 32.65 9.32 -29.84
N GLY A 12 33.47 10.36 -29.90
CA GLY A 12 34.10 10.95 -28.73
C GLY A 12 33.07 11.24 -27.68
N LEU A 13 33.23 10.61 -26.50
CA LEU A 13 32.56 11.01 -25.28
C LEU A 13 32.95 12.50 -25.04
N LEU A 14 32.07 13.43 -25.48
CA LEU A 14 32.13 14.80 -25.01
C LEU A 14 32.15 14.73 -23.49
N GLN A 15 33.29 15.01 -22.86
CA GLN A 15 33.38 15.14 -21.41
C GLN A 15 32.44 16.28 -21.02
N ALA A 16 31.26 15.93 -20.46
CA ALA A 16 30.31 16.92 -19.99
C ALA A 16 31.02 17.83 -18.99
N GLN A 17 30.88 19.14 -19.18
CA GLN A 17 31.48 20.15 -18.31
C GLN A 17 31.12 19.85 -16.85
N LEU A 18 32.11 19.78 -15.97
CA LEU A 18 31.92 19.66 -14.52
C LEU A 18 31.45 21.00 -13.97
N VAL A 19 30.27 21.01 -13.33
CA VAL A 19 29.61 22.24 -12.84
C VAL A 19 29.28 22.07 -11.36
N PRO A 20 29.59 23.05 -10.48
CA PRO A 20 29.15 23.00 -9.09
C PRO A 20 27.62 23.12 -9.01
N PHE A 21 27.00 22.35 -8.12
CA PHE A 21 25.56 22.45 -7.86
C PHE A 21 25.23 23.76 -7.13
N ARG A 22 24.12 24.36 -7.54
CA ARG A 22 23.50 25.50 -6.83
C ARG A 22 21.99 25.24 -6.74
N PRO A 23 21.37 25.37 -5.55
CA PRO A 23 19.92 25.23 -5.41
C PRO A 23 19.16 26.16 -6.36
N GLY A 24 18.11 25.62 -6.98
CA GLY A 24 17.27 26.36 -7.94
C GLY A 24 17.87 26.51 -9.34
N MET A 25 19.04 25.90 -9.63
CA MET A 25 19.64 26.00 -10.96
C MET A 25 18.77 25.39 -12.06
N VAL A 26 18.79 26.04 -13.24
CA VAL A 26 18.13 25.55 -14.45
C VAL A 26 19.18 25.08 -15.45
N LEU A 27 19.06 23.83 -15.90
CA LEU A 27 19.95 23.21 -16.87
C LEU A 27 19.29 23.18 -18.25
N THR A 28 19.97 23.76 -19.24
CA THR A 28 19.54 23.78 -20.64
C THR A 28 20.49 23.04 -21.56
N ARG A 29 21.54 22.43 -21.02
CA ARG A 29 22.58 21.67 -21.75
C ARG A 29 23.06 20.50 -20.92
N SER A 30 23.74 19.55 -21.55
CA SER A 30 24.37 18.43 -20.86
C SER A 30 25.48 18.89 -19.92
N VAL A 31 25.45 18.38 -18.70
CA VAL A 31 26.43 18.70 -17.65
C VAL A 31 26.71 17.46 -16.78
N ARG A 32 27.85 17.49 -16.14
CA ARG A 32 28.16 16.66 -14.97
C ARG A 32 28.23 17.54 -13.74
N ILE A 33 27.43 17.26 -12.72
CA ILE A 33 27.49 17.99 -11.45
C ILE A 33 28.64 17.45 -10.58
N THR A 34 29.33 18.37 -9.92
CA THR A 34 30.39 18.01 -8.98
C THR A 34 29.86 17.07 -7.89
N PRO A 35 30.48 15.90 -7.66
CA PRO A 35 30.07 15.01 -6.59
C PRO A 35 30.07 15.68 -5.22
N GLY A 36 29.08 15.37 -4.38
CA GLY A 36 28.95 15.94 -3.05
C GLY A 36 27.52 15.81 -2.50
N ARG A 37 27.38 16.10 -1.21
CA ARG A 37 26.09 16.20 -0.52
C ARG A 37 25.68 17.67 -0.44
N TYR A 38 24.52 17.99 -0.99
CA TYR A 38 24.00 19.34 -1.10
C TYR A 38 22.69 19.47 -0.34
N LEU A 39 22.64 20.34 0.66
CA LEU A 39 21.40 20.76 1.29
C LEU A 39 20.73 21.78 0.37
N ALA A 40 19.60 21.41 -0.18
CA ALA A 40 18.89 22.18 -1.19
C ALA A 40 17.38 22.13 -0.94
N PRO A 41 16.89 22.79 0.13
CA PRO A 41 15.45 22.84 0.40
C PRO A 41 14.74 23.46 -0.82
N ALA A 42 13.69 22.80 -1.25
CA ALA A 42 12.87 23.29 -2.36
C ALA A 42 11.70 24.08 -1.78
N GLY A 43 11.58 25.33 -2.20
CA GLY A 43 10.37 26.14 -1.99
C GLY A 43 9.35 25.85 -3.12
N ASP A 44 8.81 26.92 -3.70
CA ASP A 44 7.86 26.81 -4.83
C ASP A 44 8.53 26.28 -6.11
N SER A 45 9.84 26.43 -6.26
CA SER A 45 10.63 25.89 -7.36
C SER A 45 11.37 24.62 -6.96
N ALA A 46 11.65 23.74 -7.94
CA ALA A 46 12.48 22.56 -7.70
C ALA A 46 13.94 22.93 -7.39
N ALA A 47 14.63 22.08 -6.62
CA ALA A 47 16.03 22.27 -6.32
C ALA A 47 16.91 22.22 -7.60
N LEU A 48 16.47 21.48 -8.62
CA LEU A 48 17.09 21.40 -9.94
C LEU A 48 16.00 21.34 -11.01
N THR A 49 16.08 22.19 -12.02
CA THR A 49 15.17 22.17 -13.18
C THR A 49 15.94 21.86 -14.45
N ILE A 50 15.39 21.00 -15.33
CA ILE A 50 15.97 20.64 -16.63
C ILE A 50 14.97 21.06 -17.72
N ARG A 51 15.41 21.82 -18.71
CA ARG A 51 14.61 22.29 -19.84
C ARG A 51 15.36 22.17 -21.16
N GLY A 52 14.75 21.57 -22.15
CA GLY A 52 15.31 21.43 -23.50
C GLY A 52 15.42 20.00 -23.98
N SER A 53 16.18 19.78 -25.04
CA SER A 53 16.29 18.48 -25.72
C SER A 53 17.75 18.04 -25.87
N GLY A 54 17.97 16.71 -25.94
CA GLY A 54 19.31 16.14 -26.08
C GLY A 54 20.18 16.29 -24.82
N ILE A 55 19.58 16.47 -23.66
CA ILE A 55 20.28 16.81 -22.43
C ILE A 55 20.57 15.55 -21.60
N VAL A 56 21.84 15.38 -21.23
CA VAL A 56 22.29 14.36 -20.27
C VAL A 56 22.80 15.04 -19.01
N VAL A 57 22.13 14.80 -17.89
CA VAL A 57 22.55 15.29 -16.58
C VAL A 57 23.18 14.14 -15.79
N ASP A 58 24.49 14.19 -15.63
CA ASP A 58 25.26 13.20 -14.89
C ASP A 58 25.43 13.66 -13.44
N LEU A 59 24.73 12.97 -12.53
CA LEU A 59 24.71 13.27 -11.09
C LEU A 59 25.37 12.16 -10.26
N ARG A 60 26.25 11.38 -10.84
CA ARG A 60 26.93 10.29 -10.10
C ARG A 60 27.77 10.85 -8.96
N GLY A 61 27.51 10.37 -7.75
CA GLY A 61 28.11 10.86 -6.53
C GLY A 61 27.48 12.12 -5.94
N VAL A 62 26.37 12.59 -6.50
CA VAL A 62 25.59 13.73 -5.97
C VAL A 62 24.48 13.21 -5.08
N GLU A 63 24.35 13.79 -3.89
CA GLU A 63 23.24 13.62 -2.99
C GLU A 63 22.53 14.96 -2.78
N LEU A 64 21.26 15.05 -3.17
CA LEU A 64 20.39 16.20 -2.93
C LEU A 64 19.52 15.92 -1.70
N VAL A 65 19.58 16.83 -0.72
CA VAL A 65 18.84 16.72 0.53
C VAL A 65 17.93 17.95 0.66
N GLY A 66 16.63 17.74 0.73
CA GLY A 66 15.63 18.79 0.89
C GLY A 66 15.51 19.24 2.33
N VAL A 67 14.87 18.42 3.14
CA VAL A 67 14.74 18.62 4.58
C VAL A 67 15.64 17.61 5.30
N ASP A 68 16.45 18.06 6.22
CA ASP A 68 17.35 17.18 7.02
C ASP A 68 16.72 16.81 8.38
N ASP A 69 15.39 16.88 8.50
CA ASP A 69 14.66 16.31 9.62
C ASP A 69 14.53 14.80 9.40
N ARG A 70 15.21 14.03 10.24
CA ARG A 70 15.32 12.57 10.08
C ARG A 70 14.29 11.79 10.86
N ASP A 71 13.38 12.48 11.56
CA ASP A 71 12.39 11.86 12.43
C ASP A 71 10.95 12.08 11.94
N HIS A 72 10.72 13.05 11.04
CA HIS A 72 9.40 13.47 10.58
C HIS A 72 9.32 13.54 9.04
N PRO A 73 9.32 12.40 8.34
CA PRO A 73 9.22 12.38 6.88
C PRO A 73 7.90 12.96 6.35
N ASP A 74 6.85 13.00 7.16
CA ASP A 74 5.56 13.62 6.87
C ASP A 74 5.62 15.15 6.70
N ARG A 75 6.72 15.78 7.12
CA ARG A 75 6.98 17.22 6.97
C ARG A 75 7.81 17.58 5.75
N PHE A 76 8.28 16.61 4.97
CA PHE A 76 9.04 16.89 3.77
C PHE A 76 8.18 17.58 2.72
N THR A 77 8.75 18.59 2.08
CA THR A 77 8.06 19.43 1.08
C THR A 77 8.88 19.55 -0.19
N GLY A 78 8.29 20.13 -1.22
CA GLY A 78 8.96 20.51 -2.45
C GLY A 78 9.35 19.35 -3.36
N THR A 79 10.02 19.68 -4.45
CA THR A 79 10.48 18.76 -5.50
C THR A 79 11.99 18.87 -5.68
N ALA A 80 12.71 17.76 -5.72
CA ALA A 80 14.15 17.81 -5.94
C ALA A 80 14.48 18.11 -7.40
N ILE A 81 13.98 17.33 -8.35
CA ILE A 81 14.30 17.46 -9.77
C ILE A 81 13.00 17.64 -10.56
N ARG A 82 12.98 18.67 -11.41
CA ARG A 82 11.88 18.93 -12.34
C ARG A 82 12.38 18.91 -13.78
N ILE A 83 11.64 18.25 -14.67
CA ILE A 83 11.91 18.19 -16.10
C ILE A 83 10.66 18.68 -16.84
N ASP A 84 10.80 19.80 -17.56
CA ASP A 84 9.70 20.43 -18.28
C ASP A 84 9.90 20.28 -19.80
N GLY A 85 9.13 19.38 -20.42
CA GLY A 85 9.14 19.17 -21.87
C GLY A 85 10.45 18.62 -22.44
N GLY A 86 10.59 18.70 -23.75
CA GLY A 86 11.79 18.28 -24.46
C GLY A 86 11.77 16.84 -24.96
N ARG A 87 12.90 16.45 -25.55
CA ARG A 87 13.13 15.07 -26.05
C ARG A 87 14.54 14.59 -25.73
N ASN A 88 14.72 13.29 -25.59
CA ASN A 88 16.03 12.67 -25.31
C ASN A 88 16.70 13.28 -24.08
N VAL A 89 15.97 13.36 -22.97
CA VAL A 89 16.50 13.86 -21.69
C VAL A 89 16.89 12.65 -20.82
N ALA A 90 18.09 12.71 -20.25
CA ALA A 90 18.57 11.66 -19.36
C ALA A 90 19.08 12.22 -18.02
N VAL A 91 18.68 11.57 -16.91
CA VAL A 91 19.20 11.83 -15.54
C VAL A 91 19.76 10.54 -14.99
N ARG A 92 20.98 10.59 -14.47
CA ARG A 92 21.62 9.38 -13.97
C ARG A 92 22.44 9.57 -12.69
N GLY A 93 22.37 8.58 -11.81
CA GLY A 93 23.26 8.38 -10.68
C GLY A 93 23.05 9.30 -9.49
N VAL A 94 21.93 10.02 -9.40
CA VAL A 94 21.62 10.88 -8.26
C VAL A 94 21.09 10.09 -7.09
N ARG A 95 21.36 10.58 -5.87
CA ARG A 95 20.64 10.23 -4.64
C ARG A 95 19.82 11.43 -4.19
N VAL A 96 18.52 11.23 -3.92
CA VAL A 96 17.59 12.28 -3.53
C VAL A 96 16.86 11.87 -2.25
N ARG A 97 16.85 12.74 -1.23
CA ARG A 97 16.21 12.49 0.05
C ARG A 97 15.55 13.74 0.64
N GLY A 98 14.52 13.56 1.44
CA GLY A 98 13.93 14.65 2.21
C GLY A 98 13.06 15.61 1.39
N TYR A 99 12.46 15.17 0.29
CA TYR A 99 11.50 15.91 -0.52
C TYR A 99 10.14 15.24 -0.52
N LYS A 100 9.08 15.99 -0.82
CA LYS A 100 7.76 15.41 -1.09
C LYS A 100 7.77 14.65 -2.41
N VAL A 101 8.44 15.17 -3.43
CA VAL A 101 8.62 14.53 -4.74
C VAL A 101 10.10 14.47 -5.10
N GLY A 102 10.62 13.28 -5.38
CA GLY A 102 12.01 13.11 -5.77
C GLY A 102 12.28 13.65 -7.17
N LEU A 103 11.51 13.22 -8.15
CA LEU A 103 11.59 13.72 -9.53
C LEU A 103 10.19 13.85 -10.11
N ILE A 104 9.92 14.97 -10.76
CA ILE A 104 8.72 15.18 -11.58
C ILE A 104 9.13 15.48 -13.03
N ALA A 105 8.54 14.79 -14.01
CA ALA A 105 8.74 15.08 -15.43
C ALA A 105 7.41 15.20 -16.15
N ARG A 106 7.28 16.19 -17.03
CA ARG A 106 6.05 16.46 -17.79
C ARG A 106 6.35 16.69 -19.27
N GLY A 107 5.59 16.01 -20.15
CA GLY A 107 5.62 16.22 -21.59
C GLY A 107 6.95 15.88 -22.26
N VAL A 108 7.70 14.92 -21.76
CA VAL A 108 9.02 14.53 -22.28
C VAL A 108 8.89 13.36 -23.25
N LYS A 109 9.58 13.45 -24.41
CA LYS A 109 9.71 12.33 -25.35
C LYS A 109 11.07 11.66 -25.17
N ASN A 110 11.07 10.33 -25.05
CA ASN A 110 12.27 9.51 -24.82
C ASN A 110 13.05 9.95 -23.55
N LEU A 111 12.36 9.90 -22.40
CA LEU A 111 12.97 10.16 -21.08
C LEU A 111 13.81 8.96 -20.63
N ARG A 112 15.00 9.20 -20.07
CA ARG A 112 15.83 8.15 -19.48
C ARG A 112 16.19 8.48 -18.03
N LEU A 113 15.77 7.63 -17.11
CA LEU A 113 16.11 7.70 -15.69
C LEU A 113 16.95 6.46 -15.34
N LEU A 114 18.24 6.66 -15.07
CA LEU A 114 19.20 5.56 -15.01
C LEU A 114 19.96 5.56 -13.68
N ASP A 115 19.88 4.44 -12.95
CA ASP A 115 20.71 4.17 -11.78
C ASP A 115 20.63 5.25 -10.68
N ASN A 116 19.42 5.80 -10.44
CA ASN A 116 19.15 6.82 -9.42
C ASN A 116 18.60 6.20 -8.14
N ASP A 117 18.76 6.88 -7.00
CA ASP A 117 18.18 6.52 -5.71
C ASP A 117 17.29 7.66 -5.20
N PHE A 118 15.97 7.45 -5.27
CA PHE A 118 14.93 8.35 -4.76
C PHE A 118 14.28 7.80 -3.47
N SER A 119 15.00 7.00 -2.70
CA SER A 119 14.50 6.39 -1.48
C SER A 119 14.46 7.36 -0.30
N HIS A 120 13.63 7.06 0.73
CA HIS A 120 13.51 7.84 1.97
C HIS A 120 13.08 9.30 1.73
N ASN A 121 12.14 9.49 0.83
CA ASN A 121 11.43 10.73 0.63
C ASN A 121 10.14 10.75 1.46
N TRP A 122 9.24 11.68 1.21
CA TRP A 122 8.03 11.91 1.97
C TRP A 122 7.17 10.65 2.13
N LYS A 123 6.62 10.49 3.31
CA LYS A 123 5.54 9.56 3.61
C LYS A 123 4.74 10.08 4.81
N PRO A 124 3.41 9.90 4.83
CA PRO A 124 2.61 10.30 5.97
C PRO A 124 2.83 9.36 7.14
N ARG A 125 2.56 9.86 8.34
CA ARG A 125 2.41 9.00 9.49
C ARG A 125 1.13 8.18 9.36
N LEU A 126 1.18 6.91 9.74
CA LEU A 126 0.03 6.02 9.83
C LEU A 126 -0.55 6.04 11.24
N TYR A 127 -1.86 5.88 11.33
CA TYR A 127 -2.61 5.86 12.57
C TYR A 127 -3.30 4.52 12.83
N SER A 128 -3.29 3.63 11.87
CA SER A 128 -3.69 2.22 12.06
C SER A 128 -2.77 1.55 13.07
N GLY A 129 -3.35 0.72 13.93
CA GLY A 129 -2.63 -0.10 14.88
C GLY A 129 -2.48 -1.55 14.39
N ILE A 130 -1.92 -2.40 15.25
CA ILE A 130 -1.74 -3.82 14.96
C ILE A 130 -3.09 -4.54 14.83
N GLU A 131 -4.06 -4.16 15.66
CA GLU A 131 -5.37 -4.81 15.75
C GLU A 131 -6.48 -4.06 15.03
N LYS A 132 -6.21 -2.86 14.48
CA LYS A 132 -7.24 -1.98 13.95
C LYS A 132 -6.71 -1.06 12.89
N GLU A 133 -7.45 -0.92 11.81
CA GLU A 133 -7.23 0.08 10.78
C GLU A 133 -7.93 1.40 11.11
N SER A 134 -7.31 2.51 10.74
CA SER A 134 -7.87 3.85 10.79
C SER A 134 -8.26 4.30 9.39
N LEU A 135 -9.40 4.97 9.23
CA LEU A 135 -9.88 5.44 7.94
C LEU A 135 -8.95 6.50 7.33
N ILE A 136 -8.28 7.29 8.17
CA ILE A 136 -7.32 8.30 7.70
C ILE A 136 -6.16 7.70 6.88
N ASP A 137 -5.88 6.42 7.06
CA ASP A 137 -4.81 5.75 6.34
C ASP A 137 -5.26 5.19 4.98
N TRP A 138 -6.55 5.25 4.68
CA TRP A 138 -7.09 4.78 3.41
C TRP A 138 -6.66 5.71 2.28
N LEU A 139 -6.43 5.10 1.12
CA LEU A 139 -6.03 5.81 -0.08
C LEU A 139 -7.20 5.88 -1.06
N THR A 140 -7.27 6.97 -1.79
CA THR A 140 -8.31 7.19 -2.79
C THR A 140 -7.64 7.65 -4.07
N PHE A 141 -7.39 6.73 -4.99
CA PHE A 141 -6.75 7.01 -6.28
C PHE A 141 -7.79 7.11 -7.41
N HIS A 142 -8.89 7.85 -7.21
CA HIS A 142 -10.02 7.83 -8.13
C HIS A 142 -9.81 8.64 -9.42
N HIS A 143 -9.03 9.71 -9.36
CA HIS A 143 -8.79 10.61 -10.49
C HIS A 143 -7.33 11.07 -10.51
N ASN A 144 -6.88 11.55 -11.66
CA ASN A 144 -5.55 12.13 -11.77
C ASN A 144 -5.46 13.26 -12.82
N GLU A 145 -6.57 13.80 -13.27
CA GLU A 145 -6.64 14.86 -14.29
C GLU A 145 -5.98 16.16 -13.81
N LYS A 146 -5.99 16.39 -12.49
CA LYS A 146 -5.45 17.61 -11.85
C LYS A 146 -4.22 17.31 -11.00
N ASP A 147 -3.45 16.29 -11.34
CA ASP A 147 -2.31 15.82 -10.55
C ASP A 147 -2.68 15.46 -9.09
N GLU A 148 -3.86 14.92 -8.86
CA GLU A 148 -4.36 14.59 -7.53
C GLU A 148 -3.46 13.62 -6.76
N TRP A 149 -2.73 12.77 -7.48
CA TRP A 149 -1.76 11.86 -6.86
C TRP A 149 -0.57 12.58 -6.24
N LEU A 150 -0.26 13.81 -6.63
CA LEU A 150 0.80 14.61 -6.01
C LEU A 150 0.54 14.91 -4.53
N ARG A 151 -0.70 14.87 -4.07
CA ARG A 151 -1.00 14.99 -2.63
C ARG A 151 -0.31 13.92 -1.81
N TYR A 152 -0.13 12.73 -2.40
CA TYR A 152 0.54 11.58 -1.77
C TYR A 152 2.07 11.59 -1.96
N GLY A 153 2.64 12.53 -2.73
CA GLY A 153 4.05 12.51 -3.07
C GLY A 153 4.42 11.36 -4.00
N ALA A 154 5.66 11.29 -4.41
CA ALA A 154 6.23 10.14 -5.12
C ALA A 154 7.76 10.23 -5.17
N GLY A 155 8.44 9.09 -5.26
CA GLY A 155 9.87 9.12 -5.62
C GLY A 155 10.06 9.62 -7.05
N ILE A 156 9.27 9.09 -8.00
CA ILE A 156 9.28 9.49 -9.42
C ILE A 156 7.82 9.71 -9.88
N TYR A 157 7.51 10.89 -10.38
CA TYR A 157 6.20 11.27 -10.91
C TYR A 157 6.30 11.69 -12.38
N LEU A 158 5.65 10.96 -13.28
CA LEU A 158 5.74 11.13 -14.73
C LEU A 158 4.36 11.42 -15.32
N THR A 159 4.25 12.52 -16.07
CA THR A 159 3.02 12.92 -16.74
C THR A 159 3.27 13.18 -18.22
N ASP A 160 2.44 12.63 -19.11
CA ASP A 160 2.50 12.82 -20.57
C ASP A 160 3.88 12.47 -21.17
N ILE A 161 4.48 11.38 -20.69
CA ILE A 161 5.75 10.89 -21.20
C ILE A 161 5.51 9.95 -22.39
N THR A 162 6.29 10.10 -23.44
CA THR A 162 6.21 9.22 -24.62
C THR A 162 7.55 8.54 -24.86
N GLY A 163 7.61 7.24 -24.62
CA GLY A 163 8.81 6.42 -24.78
C GLY A 163 9.92 6.76 -23.81
N GLY A 164 10.92 5.91 -23.75
CA GLY A 164 12.08 6.08 -22.88
C GLY A 164 12.38 4.86 -22.03
N GLU A 165 13.28 5.05 -21.08
CA GLU A 165 13.82 3.97 -20.27
C GLU A 165 13.95 4.40 -18.80
N ILE A 166 13.36 3.60 -17.91
CA ILE A 166 13.49 3.75 -16.45
C ILE A 166 14.15 2.48 -15.93
N ARG A 167 15.45 2.59 -15.59
CA ARG A 167 16.27 1.42 -15.30
C ARG A 167 17.21 1.60 -14.13
N GLY A 168 17.34 0.55 -13.31
CA GLY A 168 18.32 0.50 -12.23
C GLY A 168 18.04 1.50 -11.10
N ASN A 169 16.84 2.06 -11.02
CA ASN A 169 16.51 3.02 -9.99
C ASN A 169 16.06 2.32 -8.71
N SER A 170 16.32 2.95 -7.57
CA SER A 170 15.81 2.56 -6.26
C SER A 170 14.86 3.62 -5.74
N VAL A 171 13.64 3.23 -5.36
CA VAL A 171 12.66 4.10 -4.72
C VAL A 171 11.99 3.32 -3.59
N ARG A 172 12.54 3.46 -2.40
CA ARG A 172 12.14 2.67 -1.22
C ARG A 172 11.83 3.59 -0.05
N GLN A 173 11.01 3.10 0.87
CA GLN A 173 10.73 3.79 2.12
C GLN A 173 10.18 5.21 1.93
N GLY A 174 9.42 5.42 0.87
CA GLY A 174 8.60 6.60 0.62
C GLY A 174 7.11 6.29 0.75
N MET A 175 6.29 7.18 0.20
CA MET A 175 4.86 6.91 0.02
C MET A 175 4.63 6.10 -1.25
N ASP A 176 4.91 6.68 -2.41
CA ASP A 176 4.76 6.03 -3.70
C ASP A 176 6.10 5.95 -4.45
N GLY A 177 6.31 4.85 -5.15
CA GLY A 177 7.54 4.61 -5.91
C GLY A 177 7.55 5.35 -7.24
N LEU A 178 6.96 4.75 -8.29
CA LEU A 178 6.86 5.31 -9.64
C LEU A 178 5.39 5.55 -9.99
N MET A 179 5.03 6.79 -10.29
CA MET A 179 3.69 7.18 -10.69
C MET A 179 3.67 7.62 -12.17
N LEU A 180 2.81 7.00 -12.96
CA LEU A 180 2.66 7.23 -14.40
C LEU A 180 1.26 7.77 -14.71
N THR A 181 1.18 8.96 -15.26
CA THR A 181 -0.06 9.56 -15.75
C THR A 181 0.03 9.79 -17.24
N ARG A 182 -0.84 9.19 -18.05
CA ARG A 182 -0.85 9.32 -19.53
C ARG A 182 0.54 9.14 -20.14
N SER A 183 1.31 8.18 -19.60
CA SER A 183 2.70 7.94 -19.98
C SER A 183 2.83 6.60 -20.71
N ASN A 184 3.27 6.64 -21.95
CA ASN A 184 3.14 5.52 -22.87
C ASN A 184 4.47 5.11 -23.52
N GLY A 185 4.61 3.81 -23.83
CA GLY A 185 5.76 3.28 -24.58
C GLY A 185 7.08 3.24 -23.79
N LEU A 186 7.01 3.28 -22.47
CA LEU A 186 8.16 3.22 -21.58
C LEU A 186 8.67 1.77 -21.40
N LYS A 187 9.99 1.64 -21.23
CA LYS A 187 10.65 0.42 -20.79
C LYS A 187 11.11 0.61 -19.34
N ILE A 188 10.49 -0.13 -18.42
CA ILE A 188 10.67 0.01 -16.96
C ILE A 188 11.23 -1.32 -16.46
N TRP A 189 12.52 -1.36 -16.12
CA TRP A 189 13.17 -2.63 -15.81
C TRP A 189 14.36 -2.53 -14.86
N ASN A 190 14.60 -3.60 -14.11
CA ASN A 190 15.65 -3.68 -13.08
C ASN A 190 15.60 -2.55 -12.05
N ASN A 191 14.39 -2.10 -11.68
CA ASN A 191 14.21 -1.14 -10.60
C ASN A 191 13.79 -1.83 -9.31
N ASP A 192 14.05 -1.18 -8.18
CA ASP A 192 13.57 -1.57 -6.87
C ASP A 192 12.59 -0.49 -6.33
N PHE A 193 11.30 -0.79 -6.39
CA PHE A 193 10.19 0.06 -5.93
C PHE A 193 9.53 -0.50 -4.67
N SER A 194 10.31 -1.12 -3.79
CA SER A 194 9.80 -1.88 -2.65
C SER A 194 9.73 -1.08 -1.35
N TYR A 195 8.89 -1.54 -0.41
CA TYR A 195 8.73 -0.99 0.93
C TYR A 195 8.23 0.46 0.94
N ASN A 196 7.35 0.81 0.01
CA ASN A 196 6.65 2.08 0.04
C ASN A 196 5.33 1.95 0.82
N SER A 197 4.90 3.05 1.44
CA SER A 197 3.72 3.04 2.30
C SER A 197 2.40 3.12 1.52
N GLY A 198 2.43 3.27 0.20
CA GLY A 198 1.28 3.30 -0.68
C GLY A 198 1.48 2.34 -1.86
N LEU A 199 2.06 2.84 -2.94
CA LEU A 199 2.22 2.10 -4.19
C LEU A 199 3.69 1.87 -4.55
N GLY A 200 4.01 0.70 -5.08
CA GLY A 200 5.29 0.48 -5.77
C GLY A 200 5.29 1.17 -7.13
N VAL A 201 4.32 0.84 -7.99
CA VAL A 201 4.09 1.47 -9.29
C VAL A 201 2.60 1.77 -9.45
N GLY A 202 2.26 3.01 -9.76
CA GLY A 202 0.90 3.44 -10.09
C GLY A 202 0.79 3.89 -11.55
N MET A 203 -0.26 3.47 -12.24
CA MET A 203 -0.51 3.79 -13.64
C MET A 203 -1.92 4.32 -13.82
N TYR A 204 -2.06 5.47 -14.44
CA TYR A 204 -3.32 6.08 -14.83
C TYR A 204 -3.31 6.44 -16.31
N ARG A 205 -4.22 5.84 -17.11
CA ARG A 205 -4.28 6.03 -18.57
C ARG A 205 -2.92 5.88 -19.26
N SER A 206 -2.15 4.88 -18.81
CA SER A 206 -0.77 4.67 -19.26
C SER A 206 -0.64 3.32 -19.96
N SER A 207 -0.37 3.35 -21.27
CA SER A 207 -0.49 2.20 -22.16
C SER A 207 0.79 1.87 -22.93
N ASN A 208 0.86 0.65 -23.48
CA ASN A 208 1.98 0.18 -24.31
C ASN A 208 3.35 0.22 -23.60
N ASN A 209 3.36 0.07 -22.27
CA ASN A 209 4.58 0.04 -21.47
C ASN A 209 5.07 -1.41 -21.31
N ILE A 210 6.38 -1.59 -21.14
CA ILE A 210 7.02 -2.85 -20.80
C ILE A 210 7.62 -2.72 -19.41
N ILE A 211 7.07 -3.48 -18.45
CA ILE A 211 7.46 -3.47 -17.03
C ILE A 211 8.02 -4.85 -16.72
N MET A 212 9.36 -4.98 -16.55
CA MET A 212 9.97 -6.30 -16.41
C MET A 212 11.16 -6.32 -15.44
N HIS A 213 11.34 -7.46 -14.78
CA HIS A 213 12.45 -7.70 -13.84
C HIS A 213 12.58 -6.65 -12.73
N ASN A 214 11.46 -6.05 -12.30
CA ASN A 214 11.46 -5.12 -11.18
C ASN A 214 11.17 -5.87 -9.88
N ARG A 215 11.66 -5.32 -8.79
CA ARG A 215 11.30 -5.68 -7.43
C ARG A 215 10.29 -4.65 -6.92
N ILE A 216 9.10 -5.11 -6.54
CA ILE A 216 7.95 -4.29 -6.13
C ILE A 216 7.31 -5.01 -4.94
N ASN A 217 8.05 -5.08 -3.82
CA ASN A 217 7.70 -5.94 -2.70
C ASN A 217 7.42 -5.12 -1.44
N PHE A 218 6.47 -5.58 -0.62
CA PHE A 218 6.11 -4.93 0.64
C PHE A 218 5.61 -3.49 0.46
N ASP A 219 4.88 -3.20 -0.60
CA ASP A 219 4.19 -1.92 -0.78
C ASP A 219 2.82 -2.04 -0.12
N VAL A 220 2.74 -1.67 1.16
CA VAL A 220 1.59 -1.94 2.03
C VAL A 220 1.47 -0.92 3.15
N ARG A 221 0.21 -0.59 3.55
CA ARG A 221 -0.07 0.31 4.67
C ARG A 221 -1.27 -0.17 5.48
N GLY A 222 -1.34 0.25 6.73
CA GLY A 222 -2.49 0.02 7.59
C GLY A 222 -2.64 -1.38 8.16
N TYR A 223 -1.76 -2.31 7.87
CA TYR A 223 -1.87 -3.71 8.24
C TYR A 223 -0.79 -4.18 9.18
N SER A 224 -1.18 -5.15 10.03
CA SER A 224 -0.24 -6.05 10.70
C SER A 224 -0.93 -7.31 11.22
N HIS A 225 -0.18 -8.38 11.45
CA HIS A 225 -0.62 -9.62 12.11
C HIS A 225 -1.85 -10.31 11.54
N GLY A 226 -2.06 -10.25 10.24
CA GLY A 226 -3.13 -10.98 9.58
C GLY A 226 -4.47 -10.27 9.58
N PHE A 227 -4.54 -9.03 10.02
CA PHE A 227 -5.71 -8.18 9.94
C PHE A 227 -5.50 -7.11 8.86
N TYR A 228 -6.33 -7.09 7.84
CA TYR A 228 -6.32 -6.11 6.77
C TYR A 228 -7.72 -5.98 6.19
N ASN A 229 -8.38 -4.87 6.50
CA ASN A 229 -9.58 -4.49 5.77
C ASN A 229 -9.13 -3.83 4.46
N ARG A 230 -9.71 -4.25 3.39
CA ARG A 230 -9.50 -3.62 2.07
C ARG A 230 -9.99 -2.18 2.13
N GLY A 231 -9.38 -1.24 1.62
CA GLY A 231 -9.69 0.19 1.67
C GLY A 231 -8.43 0.99 1.80
N GLN A 232 -7.36 0.30 2.08
CA GLN A 232 -6.03 0.87 2.08
C GLN A 232 -5.55 1.16 0.67
N ASP A 233 -6.05 0.44 -0.33
CA ASP A 233 -5.70 0.53 -1.75
C ASP A 233 -4.18 0.57 -2.02
N SER A 234 -3.39 0.10 -1.05
CA SER A 234 -1.96 -0.05 -1.22
C SER A 234 -1.68 -1.29 -2.06
N ALA A 235 -0.80 -1.16 -3.03
CA ALA A 235 -0.49 -2.23 -3.96
C ALA A 235 0.96 -2.19 -4.45
N GLY A 236 1.49 -3.34 -4.81
CA GLY A 236 2.74 -3.37 -5.55
C GLY A 236 2.58 -2.66 -6.90
N LEU A 237 1.61 -3.07 -7.70
CA LEU A 237 1.30 -2.48 -8.99
C LEU A 237 -0.18 -2.11 -9.08
N LEU A 238 -0.51 -0.83 -9.14
CA LEU A 238 -1.83 -0.32 -9.45
C LEU A 238 -1.92 0.06 -10.93
N MET A 239 -2.89 -0.51 -11.65
CA MET A 239 -3.23 -0.13 -13.02
C MET A 239 -4.66 0.42 -13.04
N TYR A 240 -4.76 1.69 -13.35
CA TYR A 240 -6.00 2.43 -13.20
C TYR A 240 -6.47 2.97 -14.54
N GLU A 241 -7.76 3.00 -14.72
CA GLU A 241 -8.51 3.60 -15.81
C GLU A 241 -7.79 3.66 -17.17
N GLN A 242 -8.17 2.78 -18.12
CA GLN A 242 -7.64 2.76 -19.51
C GLN A 242 -6.11 2.57 -19.64
N SER A 243 -5.46 1.96 -18.66
CA SER A 243 -4.06 1.53 -18.79
C SER A 243 -3.99 0.18 -19.53
N CYS A 244 -3.88 0.23 -20.85
CA CYS A 244 -4.07 -0.92 -21.74
C CYS A 244 -2.78 -1.32 -22.50
N ASN A 245 -2.78 -2.56 -23.02
CA ASN A 245 -1.71 -3.08 -23.89
C ASN A 245 -0.31 -3.04 -23.26
N ASN A 246 -0.21 -3.18 -21.95
CA ASN A 246 1.06 -3.24 -21.24
C ASN A 246 1.54 -4.69 -21.14
N VAL A 247 2.87 -4.87 -21.12
CA VAL A 247 3.53 -6.14 -20.82
C VAL A 247 4.18 -6.05 -19.45
N VAL A 248 3.67 -6.83 -18.51
CA VAL A 248 4.19 -6.93 -17.14
C VAL A 248 4.78 -8.32 -16.98
N ALA A 249 6.11 -8.44 -16.91
CA ALA A 249 6.74 -9.75 -16.97
C ALA A 249 7.95 -9.89 -16.04
N TYR A 250 8.11 -11.09 -15.47
CA TYR A 250 9.26 -11.45 -14.63
C TYR A 250 9.47 -10.53 -13.41
N ASN A 251 8.45 -9.84 -12.93
CA ASN A 251 8.55 -8.99 -11.75
C ASN A 251 8.30 -9.81 -10.48
N SER A 252 8.91 -9.38 -9.38
CA SER A 252 8.56 -9.80 -8.04
C SER A 252 7.64 -8.73 -7.43
N VAL A 253 6.36 -9.07 -7.20
CA VAL A 253 5.31 -8.16 -6.71
C VAL A 253 4.64 -8.84 -5.52
N THR A 254 5.35 -8.90 -4.39
CA THR A 254 4.94 -9.73 -3.26
C THR A 254 4.71 -8.90 -1.99
N HIS A 255 3.86 -9.41 -1.08
CA HIS A 255 3.60 -8.79 0.23
C HIS A 255 3.07 -7.35 0.16
N GLY A 256 2.51 -6.93 -0.97
CA GLY A 256 1.75 -5.68 -1.08
C GLY A 256 0.40 -5.80 -0.37
N GLY A 257 -0.32 -4.73 -0.18
CA GLY A 257 -1.73 -4.78 0.21
C GLY A 257 -2.49 -5.67 -0.78
N ASP A 258 -2.46 -5.27 -2.05
CA ASP A 258 -2.59 -6.14 -3.21
C ASP A 258 -1.23 -6.31 -3.91
N GLY A 259 -1.03 -7.42 -4.60
CA GLY A 259 0.11 -7.56 -5.51
C GLY A 259 -0.11 -6.70 -6.76
N LEU A 260 -1.07 -7.11 -7.59
CA LEU A 260 -1.62 -6.34 -8.71
C LEU A 260 -3.02 -5.86 -8.34
N PHE A 261 -3.31 -4.59 -8.55
CA PHE A 261 -4.63 -4.01 -8.43
C PHE A 261 -5.04 -3.33 -9.74
N ILE A 262 -6.04 -3.88 -10.43
CA ILE A 262 -6.63 -3.31 -11.63
C ILE A 262 -8.00 -2.74 -11.29
N TRP A 263 -8.17 -1.44 -11.48
CA TRP A 263 -9.45 -0.75 -11.33
C TRP A 263 -9.84 -0.02 -12.62
N ALA A 264 -11.02 -0.31 -13.12
CA ALA A 264 -11.49 0.25 -14.39
C ALA A 264 -11.75 1.76 -14.36
N GLY A 265 -12.03 2.31 -13.19
CA GLY A 265 -12.30 3.73 -13.00
C GLY A 265 -13.76 4.15 -13.17
N GLN A 266 -14.05 5.39 -12.82
CA GLN A 266 -15.41 5.93 -12.79
C GLN A 266 -16.09 5.92 -14.16
N THR A 267 -15.33 6.20 -15.24
CA THR A 267 -15.88 6.16 -16.61
C THR A 267 -16.52 4.80 -16.95
N THR A 268 -15.88 3.71 -16.58
CA THR A 268 -16.41 2.36 -16.79
C THR A 268 -17.64 2.10 -15.91
N MET A 269 -17.62 2.57 -14.67
CA MET A 269 -18.75 2.45 -13.76
C MET A 269 -19.98 3.20 -14.26
N ASP A 270 -19.79 4.37 -14.89
CA ASP A 270 -20.87 5.22 -15.38
C ASP A 270 -21.52 4.69 -16.67
N ASN A 271 -20.74 4.16 -17.61
CA ASN A 271 -21.19 3.86 -18.97
C ASN A 271 -20.82 2.47 -19.52
N GLY A 272 -20.15 1.62 -18.74
CA GLY A 272 -19.73 0.28 -19.14
C GLY A 272 -18.61 0.23 -20.19
N GLN A 273 -17.98 1.36 -20.52
CA GLN A 273 -16.92 1.48 -21.53
C GLN A 273 -15.54 1.70 -20.88
N GLY A 274 -14.49 1.51 -21.64
CA GLY A 274 -13.14 1.63 -21.11
C GLY A 274 -12.67 0.34 -20.44
N GLY A 275 -12.11 0.47 -19.26
CA GLY A 275 -11.47 -0.63 -18.52
C GLY A 275 -9.96 -0.67 -18.74
N VAL A 276 -9.30 -1.56 -18.02
CA VAL A 276 -7.86 -1.79 -18.10
C VAL A 276 -7.64 -3.11 -18.86
N ASN A 277 -7.56 -3.03 -20.18
CA ASN A 277 -7.71 -4.17 -21.06
C ASN A 277 -6.41 -4.53 -21.81
N ASP A 278 -6.39 -5.77 -22.29
CA ASP A 278 -5.41 -6.27 -23.24
C ASP A 278 -3.96 -6.24 -22.71
N ASN A 279 -3.80 -6.34 -21.40
CA ASN A 279 -2.48 -6.43 -20.77
C ASN A 279 -2.04 -7.91 -20.66
N LEU A 280 -0.73 -8.13 -20.77
CA LEU A 280 -0.10 -9.43 -20.56
C LEU A 280 0.67 -9.42 -19.23
N PHE A 281 0.24 -10.27 -18.29
CA PHE A 281 0.95 -10.56 -17.04
C PHE A 281 1.64 -11.92 -17.17
N TYR A 282 2.96 -11.92 -17.30
CA TYR A 282 3.71 -13.11 -17.65
C TYR A 282 4.87 -13.41 -16.69
N ARG A 283 4.86 -14.62 -16.10
CA ARG A 283 5.93 -15.10 -15.19
C ARG A 283 6.27 -14.13 -14.05
N ASN A 284 5.28 -13.44 -13.52
CA ASN A 284 5.47 -12.64 -12.31
C ASN A 284 5.24 -13.51 -11.07
N ASP A 285 5.78 -13.07 -9.93
CA ASP A 285 5.42 -13.57 -8.61
C ASP A 285 4.48 -12.57 -7.93
N PHE A 286 3.21 -12.97 -7.73
CA PHE A 286 2.15 -12.22 -7.06
C PHE A 286 1.73 -12.90 -5.75
N SER A 287 2.68 -13.19 -4.87
CA SER A 287 2.46 -13.99 -3.68
C SER A 287 2.40 -13.17 -2.40
N PHE A 288 1.70 -13.72 -1.39
CA PHE A 288 1.67 -13.26 0.00
C PHE A 288 0.99 -11.91 0.24
N ALA A 289 0.11 -11.49 -0.64
CA ALA A 289 -0.77 -10.34 -0.37
C ALA A 289 -1.82 -10.69 0.71
N PRO A 290 -2.10 -9.80 1.67
CA PRO A 290 -3.16 -10.02 2.64
C PRO A 290 -4.56 -10.03 2.00
N THR A 291 -4.76 -9.33 0.90
CA THR A 291 -5.98 -9.33 0.08
C THR A 291 -5.76 -10.12 -1.20
N ASN A 292 -5.49 -9.48 -2.32
CA ASN A 292 -5.45 -10.15 -3.62
C ASN A 292 -3.99 -10.26 -4.13
N GLY A 293 -3.59 -11.43 -4.58
CA GLY A 293 -2.35 -11.54 -5.35
C GLY A 293 -2.48 -10.76 -6.65
N MET A 294 -3.62 -10.92 -7.32
CA MET A 294 -4.04 -10.15 -8.49
C MET A 294 -5.50 -9.75 -8.34
N GLU A 295 -5.81 -8.48 -8.46
CA GLU A 295 -7.17 -7.97 -8.64
C GLU A 295 -7.34 -7.46 -10.06
N ALA A 296 -8.35 -7.95 -10.78
CA ALA A 296 -8.58 -7.61 -12.19
C ALA A 296 -10.07 -7.43 -12.45
N THR A 297 -10.60 -6.28 -12.02
CA THR A 297 -12.04 -5.99 -12.12
C THR A 297 -12.41 -5.30 -13.43
N PHE A 298 -13.62 -5.55 -13.94
CA PHE A 298 -14.21 -4.89 -15.11
C PHE A 298 -13.31 -4.87 -16.36
N SER A 299 -12.54 -5.94 -16.59
CA SER A 299 -11.47 -5.92 -17.57
C SER A 299 -11.26 -7.29 -18.24
N ARG A 300 -10.52 -7.29 -19.36
CA ARG A 300 -10.06 -8.49 -20.04
C ARG A 300 -8.53 -8.46 -20.18
N ASN A 301 -7.86 -9.50 -19.69
CA ASN A 301 -6.41 -9.55 -19.67
C ASN A 301 -5.90 -10.99 -19.84
N VAL A 302 -4.60 -11.13 -20.04
CA VAL A 302 -3.91 -12.43 -20.10
C VAL A 302 -3.00 -12.59 -18.88
N PHE A 303 -3.27 -13.60 -18.07
CA PHE A 303 -2.45 -14.00 -16.92
C PHE A 303 -1.80 -15.36 -17.24
N ALA A 304 -0.50 -15.36 -17.54
CA ALA A 304 0.19 -16.55 -18.03
C ALA A 304 1.45 -16.88 -17.21
N GLU A 305 1.56 -18.13 -16.79
CA GLU A 305 2.75 -18.68 -16.14
C GLU A 305 3.19 -17.94 -14.85
N ASN A 306 2.28 -17.24 -14.17
CA ASN A 306 2.58 -16.53 -12.93
C ASN A 306 2.58 -17.49 -11.74
N ARG A 307 3.35 -17.15 -10.70
CA ARG A 307 3.29 -17.73 -9.37
C ARG A 307 2.40 -16.89 -8.48
N VAL A 308 1.44 -17.53 -7.79
CA VAL A 308 0.42 -16.85 -6.99
C VAL A 308 0.18 -17.67 -5.72
N GLU A 309 0.82 -17.31 -4.62
CA GLU A 309 0.87 -18.18 -3.44
C GLU A 309 0.55 -17.42 -2.14
N GLY A 310 -0.22 -18.06 -1.25
CA GLY A 310 -0.41 -17.59 0.13
C GLY A 310 -1.24 -16.30 0.28
N ASN A 311 -2.07 -15.96 -0.70
CA ASN A 311 -2.95 -14.79 -0.66
C ASN A 311 -4.31 -15.12 -0.03
N TRP A 312 -5.14 -14.10 0.22
CA TRP A 312 -6.57 -14.33 0.42
C TRP A 312 -7.17 -14.79 -0.91
N HIS A 313 -7.26 -13.92 -1.92
CA HIS A 313 -7.54 -14.33 -3.28
C HIS A 313 -6.25 -14.37 -4.10
N GLY A 314 -6.03 -15.46 -4.83
CA GLY A 314 -4.95 -15.47 -5.81
C GLY A 314 -5.26 -14.53 -6.98
N LEU A 315 -6.45 -14.67 -7.58
CA LEU A 315 -7.03 -13.76 -8.55
C LEU A 315 -8.45 -13.40 -8.13
N TRP A 316 -8.73 -12.13 -7.92
CA TRP A 316 -10.06 -11.55 -7.79
C TRP A 316 -10.45 -10.88 -9.11
N GLY A 317 -11.50 -11.39 -9.77
CA GLY A 317 -11.88 -10.97 -11.11
C GLY A 317 -13.32 -10.46 -11.22
N GLY A 318 -13.74 -9.57 -10.30
CA GLY A 318 -15.10 -9.03 -10.31
C GLY A 318 -15.45 -8.38 -11.65
N TYR A 319 -16.55 -8.82 -12.31
CA TYR A 319 -16.99 -8.32 -13.62
C TYR A 319 -15.95 -8.48 -14.74
N SER A 320 -14.94 -9.35 -14.58
CA SER A 320 -14.00 -9.64 -15.66
C SER A 320 -14.70 -10.33 -16.83
N PHE A 321 -14.15 -10.16 -18.01
CA PHE A 321 -14.72 -10.76 -19.22
C PHE A 321 -13.66 -11.12 -20.24
N SER A 322 -13.81 -12.26 -20.89
CA SER A 322 -12.90 -12.73 -21.97
C SER A 322 -11.41 -12.74 -21.57
N SER A 323 -11.13 -12.89 -20.29
CA SER A 323 -9.77 -13.02 -19.77
C SER A 323 -9.23 -14.42 -19.96
N LEU A 324 -7.91 -14.56 -20.11
CA LEU A 324 -7.22 -15.82 -20.21
C LEU A 324 -6.29 -16.05 -19.02
N VAL A 325 -6.61 -17.02 -18.18
CA VAL A 325 -5.79 -17.44 -17.03
C VAL A 325 -5.15 -18.78 -17.37
N ILE A 326 -3.87 -18.78 -17.74
CA ILE A 326 -3.24 -19.95 -18.36
C ILE A 326 -1.89 -20.31 -17.73
N ASN A 327 -1.72 -21.60 -17.43
CA ASN A 327 -0.46 -22.19 -16.92
C ASN A 327 0.09 -21.53 -15.65
N ASN A 328 -0.74 -20.85 -14.87
CA ASN A 328 -0.31 -20.27 -13.60
C ASN A 328 -0.20 -21.36 -12.52
N ARG A 329 0.66 -21.11 -11.55
CA ARG A 329 0.72 -21.89 -10.32
C ARG A 329 0.08 -21.12 -9.18
N PHE A 330 -1.06 -21.58 -8.72
CA PHE A 330 -1.72 -21.13 -7.49
C PHE A 330 -1.37 -22.11 -6.36
N ALA A 331 -1.04 -21.59 -5.16
CA ALA A 331 -0.77 -22.45 -4.02
C ALA A 331 -1.14 -21.80 -2.68
N ASN A 332 -1.75 -22.57 -1.78
CA ASN A 332 -2.01 -22.16 -0.40
C ASN A 332 -2.82 -20.85 -0.28
N ASN A 333 -3.62 -20.48 -1.26
CA ASN A 333 -4.52 -19.34 -1.17
C ASN A 333 -5.81 -19.73 -0.43
N VAL A 334 -6.53 -18.75 0.15
CA VAL A 334 -7.86 -19.03 0.69
C VAL A 334 -8.83 -19.29 -0.46
N GLU A 335 -8.86 -18.42 -1.47
CA GLU A 335 -9.53 -18.67 -2.76
C GLU A 335 -8.52 -18.38 -3.88
N ALA A 336 -8.16 -19.39 -4.68
CA ALA A 336 -7.12 -19.18 -5.69
C ALA A 336 -7.63 -18.33 -6.86
N ILE A 337 -8.83 -18.61 -7.37
CA ILE A 337 -9.54 -17.76 -8.33
C ILE A 337 -10.94 -17.52 -7.80
N ALA A 338 -11.34 -16.25 -7.67
CA ALA A 338 -12.66 -15.83 -7.26
C ALA A 338 -13.18 -14.78 -8.26
N ILE A 339 -14.24 -15.10 -8.99
CA ILE A 339 -14.81 -14.22 -10.01
C ILE A 339 -16.29 -14.03 -9.74
N GLU A 340 -16.68 -12.81 -9.42
CA GLU A 340 -18.04 -12.36 -9.28
C GLU A 340 -18.50 -11.68 -10.58
N HIS A 341 -19.68 -12.03 -11.09
CA HIS A 341 -20.26 -11.44 -12.31
C HIS A 341 -19.41 -11.56 -13.59
N GLY A 342 -18.47 -12.50 -13.67
CA GLY A 342 -17.58 -12.62 -14.83
C GLY A 342 -18.21 -13.38 -16.01
N GLN A 343 -17.65 -13.21 -17.21
CA GLN A 343 -18.16 -13.80 -18.45
C GLN A 343 -17.03 -14.17 -19.40
N ASP A 344 -17.24 -15.27 -20.14
CA ASP A 344 -16.36 -15.70 -21.24
C ASP A 344 -14.90 -15.91 -20.86
N ASP A 345 -14.58 -16.03 -19.57
CA ASP A 345 -13.21 -16.21 -19.09
C ASP A 345 -12.74 -17.66 -19.32
N ARG A 346 -11.45 -17.80 -19.67
CA ARG A 346 -10.80 -19.09 -19.90
C ARG A 346 -9.74 -19.36 -18.83
N ILE A 347 -9.93 -20.46 -18.10
CA ILE A 347 -9.04 -20.90 -17.02
C ILE A 347 -8.46 -22.26 -17.45
N THR A 348 -7.21 -22.26 -17.95
CA THR A 348 -6.68 -23.42 -18.66
C THR A 348 -5.27 -23.78 -18.22
N GLY A 349 -5.03 -25.08 -17.98
CA GLY A 349 -3.68 -25.62 -17.71
C GLY A 349 -3.04 -25.12 -16.41
N ASN A 350 -3.81 -24.53 -15.50
CA ASN A 350 -3.27 -24.05 -14.23
C ASN A 350 -3.11 -25.18 -13.22
N VAL A 351 -2.18 -25.01 -12.29
CA VAL A 351 -1.99 -25.89 -11.15
C VAL A 351 -2.47 -25.21 -9.89
N PHE A 352 -3.38 -25.84 -9.17
CA PHE A 352 -3.90 -25.42 -7.86
C PHE A 352 -3.39 -26.41 -6.80
N ASP A 353 -2.63 -25.95 -5.81
CA ASP A 353 -1.90 -26.80 -4.86
C ASP A 353 -2.15 -26.34 -3.41
N GLY A 354 -2.97 -27.08 -2.66
CA GLY A 354 -3.25 -26.78 -1.26
C GLY A 354 -4.16 -25.57 -1.00
N ASP A 355 -4.84 -25.06 -2.01
CA ASP A 355 -5.78 -23.93 -1.85
C ASP A 355 -7.03 -24.38 -1.08
N THR A 356 -7.63 -23.49 -0.26
CA THR A 356 -8.87 -23.83 0.44
C THR A 356 -10.04 -23.93 -0.54
N THR A 357 -10.20 -22.99 -1.47
CA THR A 357 -11.08 -23.09 -2.63
C THR A 357 -10.27 -22.73 -3.88
N ALA A 358 -10.18 -23.61 -4.85
CA ALA A 358 -9.37 -23.33 -6.04
C ALA A 358 -10.09 -22.37 -6.99
N ILE A 359 -11.34 -22.64 -7.37
CA ILE A 359 -12.12 -21.76 -8.24
C ILE A 359 -13.49 -21.53 -7.64
N ARG A 360 -13.85 -20.26 -7.48
CA ARG A 360 -15.17 -19.80 -7.08
C ARG A 360 -15.73 -18.85 -8.13
N LEU A 361 -16.93 -19.16 -8.66
CA LEU A 361 -17.67 -18.35 -9.63
C LEU A 361 -19.07 -18.09 -9.13
N TRP A 362 -19.54 -16.86 -9.20
CA TRP A 362 -20.90 -16.51 -8.79
C TRP A 362 -21.37 -15.17 -9.36
N TRP A 363 -22.64 -14.88 -9.17
CA TRP A 363 -23.20 -13.55 -9.31
C TRP A 363 -24.32 -13.31 -8.30
N ASN A 364 -24.54 -12.06 -7.95
CA ASN A 364 -25.60 -11.61 -7.09
C ASN A 364 -26.72 -11.00 -7.93
N LYS A 365 -27.97 -11.29 -7.56
CA LYS A 365 -29.12 -10.71 -8.25
C LYS A 365 -29.35 -9.23 -7.94
N VAL A 366 -28.74 -8.75 -6.85
CA VAL A 366 -28.81 -7.37 -6.40
C VAL A 366 -27.45 -6.74 -6.59
N GLU A 367 -27.40 -5.72 -7.42
CA GLU A 367 -26.21 -4.91 -7.69
C GLU A 367 -26.42 -3.50 -7.13
N PRO A 368 -25.36 -2.71 -6.86
CA PRO A 368 -25.50 -1.34 -6.44
C PRO A 368 -26.32 -0.52 -7.43
N SER A 369 -27.37 0.14 -6.92
CA SER A 369 -28.37 0.84 -7.77
C SER A 369 -27.83 2.11 -8.42
N ASP A 370 -26.75 2.66 -7.89
CA ASP A 370 -26.05 3.85 -8.39
C ASP A 370 -25.05 3.55 -9.51
N TRP A 371 -24.73 2.27 -9.74
CA TRP A 371 -23.85 1.89 -10.83
C TRP A 371 -24.53 1.98 -12.19
N GLY A 372 -23.90 2.67 -13.14
CA GLY A 372 -24.31 2.68 -14.54
C GLY A 372 -23.97 1.38 -15.28
N TYR A 373 -22.87 0.70 -14.88
CA TYR A 373 -22.33 -0.47 -15.58
C TYR A 373 -23.35 -1.55 -15.94
N PRO A 374 -24.25 -1.99 -15.02
CA PRO A 374 -25.26 -3.00 -15.35
C PRO A 374 -26.33 -2.57 -16.37
N ARG A 375 -26.44 -1.27 -16.64
CA ARG A 375 -27.38 -0.75 -17.67
C ARG A 375 -26.83 -0.91 -19.08
N TYR A 376 -25.52 -1.06 -19.22
CA TYR A 376 -24.85 -1.13 -20.52
C TYR A 376 -24.25 -2.50 -20.80
N ARG A 377 -24.10 -3.35 -19.79
CA ARG A 377 -23.54 -4.70 -19.91
C ARG A 377 -24.39 -5.72 -19.16
N ASP A 378 -24.48 -6.92 -19.73
CA ASP A 378 -24.97 -8.09 -18.99
C ASP A 378 -23.94 -8.45 -17.93
N THR A 379 -24.37 -8.59 -16.68
CA THR A 379 -23.53 -8.86 -15.52
C THR A 379 -23.71 -10.27 -14.95
N ARG A 380 -24.51 -11.13 -15.61
CA ARG A 380 -24.70 -12.51 -15.17
C ARG A 380 -23.42 -13.32 -15.37
N SER A 381 -23.05 -14.10 -14.36
CA SER A 381 -21.90 -15.02 -14.42
C SER A 381 -22.18 -16.18 -15.39
N ARG A 382 -21.38 -16.34 -16.46
CA ARG A 382 -21.66 -17.32 -17.52
C ARG A 382 -20.49 -17.57 -18.48
N ASP A 383 -20.63 -18.63 -19.25
CA ASP A 383 -19.79 -18.95 -20.42
C ASP A 383 -18.31 -19.17 -20.11
N TYR A 384 -18.00 -19.67 -18.92
CA TYR A 384 -16.61 -20.01 -18.57
C TYR A 384 -16.13 -21.27 -19.28
N VAL A 385 -14.83 -21.29 -19.57
CA VAL A 385 -14.12 -22.46 -20.11
C VAL A 385 -13.00 -22.85 -19.14
N ILE A 386 -13.19 -23.93 -18.38
CA ILE A 386 -12.27 -24.42 -17.36
C ILE A 386 -11.70 -25.77 -17.82
N LEU A 387 -10.51 -25.75 -18.46
CA LEU A 387 -9.96 -26.91 -19.17
C LEU A 387 -8.56 -27.30 -18.71
N GLY A 388 -8.33 -28.59 -18.52
CA GLY A 388 -7.00 -29.16 -18.35
C GLY A 388 -6.23 -28.63 -17.15
N ASN A 389 -6.92 -28.17 -16.12
CA ASN A 389 -6.27 -27.74 -14.87
C ASN A 389 -6.01 -28.94 -13.95
N THR A 390 -5.01 -28.82 -13.10
CA THR A 390 -4.69 -29.80 -12.06
C THR A 390 -5.01 -29.21 -10.68
N PHE A 391 -5.91 -29.89 -9.95
CA PHE A 391 -6.26 -29.56 -8.58
C PHE A 391 -5.62 -30.61 -7.66
N ARG A 392 -4.71 -30.17 -6.77
CA ARG A 392 -3.95 -31.05 -5.91
C ARG A 392 -4.01 -30.61 -4.45
N GLY A 393 -4.45 -31.51 -3.56
CA GLY A 393 -4.49 -31.21 -2.11
C GLY A 393 -5.38 -30.04 -1.75
N THR A 394 -6.31 -29.65 -2.60
CA THR A 394 -7.25 -28.55 -2.35
C THR A 394 -8.43 -29.04 -1.52
N ARG A 395 -8.88 -28.21 -0.57
CA ARG A 395 -10.06 -28.56 0.21
C ARG A 395 -11.32 -28.59 -0.67
N ARG A 396 -11.47 -27.61 -1.58
CA ARG A 396 -12.57 -27.54 -2.55
C ARG A 396 -12.04 -27.11 -3.90
N ALA A 397 -12.20 -27.96 -4.91
CA ALA A 397 -11.73 -27.64 -6.25
C ALA A 397 -12.58 -26.56 -6.91
N LEU A 398 -13.90 -26.75 -6.92
CA LEU A 398 -14.82 -25.84 -7.60
C LEU A 398 -16.01 -25.50 -6.71
N ARG A 399 -16.37 -24.21 -6.69
CA ARG A 399 -17.61 -23.68 -6.15
C ARG A 399 -18.26 -22.78 -7.19
N ILE A 400 -19.38 -23.22 -7.74
CA ILE A 400 -20.07 -22.58 -8.86
C ILE A 400 -21.47 -22.24 -8.41
N ASP A 401 -21.77 -20.98 -8.22
CA ASP A 401 -23.04 -20.49 -7.73
C ASP A 401 -23.71 -19.58 -8.79
N ASN A 402 -24.95 -19.86 -9.22
CA ASN A 402 -25.68 -19.07 -10.22
C ASN A 402 -24.87 -18.75 -11.49
N THR A 403 -24.09 -19.70 -12.02
CA THR A 403 -23.21 -19.50 -13.18
C THR A 403 -23.60 -20.46 -14.29
N GLN A 404 -23.96 -19.91 -15.45
CA GLN A 404 -24.56 -20.66 -16.53
C GLN A 404 -23.60 -21.00 -17.66
N ARG A 405 -23.98 -22.01 -18.48
CA ARG A 405 -23.35 -22.38 -19.78
C ARG A 405 -21.83 -22.50 -19.73
N SER A 406 -21.30 -22.97 -18.63
CA SER A 406 -19.87 -23.17 -18.49
C SER A 406 -19.42 -24.55 -18.96
N ARG A 407 -18.23 -24.65 -19.53
CA ARG A 407 -17.60 -25.90 -19.91
C ARG A 407 -16.43 -26.23 -18.97
N ILE A 408 -16.57 -27.30 -18.21
CA ILE A 408 -15.55 -27.77 -17.25
C ILE A 408 -15.15 -29.17 -17.68
N ASP A 409 -13.99 -29.30 -18.33
CA ASP A 409 -13.62 -30.51 -19.05
C ASP A 409 -12.10 -30.77 -18.93
N GLY A 410 -11.71 -32.04 -18.93
CA GLY A 410 -10.29 -32.44 -18.93
C GLY A 410 -9.50 -32.04 -17.70
N ASN A 411 -10.13 -31.70 -16.57
CA ASN A 411 -9.44 -31.30 -15.34
C ASN A 411 -9.10 -32.53 -14.48
N VAL A 412 -7.93 -32.49 -13.84
CA VAL A 412 -7.39 -33.56 -12.99
C VAL A 412 -7.58 -33.18 -11.52
N PHE A 413 -8.13 -34.11 -10.73
CA PHE A 413 -8.39 -33.91 -9.30
C PHE A 413 -7.59 -34.94 -8.48
N GLU A 414 -6.55 -34.48 -7.77
CA GLU A 414 -5.67 -35.31 -6.95
C GLU A 414 -5.82 -34.91 -5.46
N ARG A 415 -6.27 -35.84 -4.62
CA ARG A 415 -6.42 -35.62 -3.16
C ARG A 415 -7.23 -34.35 -2.85
N VAL A 416 -8.37 -34.20 -3.47
CA VAL A 416 -9.33 -33.12 -3.24
C VAL A 416 -10.38 -33.58 -2.24
N ASP A 417 -10.63 -32.80 -1.17
CA ASP A 417 -11.54 -33.22 -0.10
C ASP A 417 -13.00 -33.17 -0.55
N SER A 418 -13.39 -32.24 -1.40
CA SER A 418 -14.74 -32.12 -1.94
C SER A 418 -14.74 -31.85 -3.43
N VAL A 419 -15.53 -32.63 -4.13
CA VAL A 419 -15.83 -32.50 -5.56
C VAL A 419 -16.73 -31.26 -5.79
N PRO A 420 -16.89 -30.80 -7.05
CA PRO A 420 -17.57 -29.57 -7.40
C PRO A 420 -18.92 -29.38 -6.68
N ARG A 421 -19.12 -28.18 -6.16
CA ARG A 421 -20.41 -27.73 -5.64
C ARG A 421 -21.05 -26.79 -6.65
N PHE A 422 -22.20 -27.18 -7.16
CA PHE A 422 -23.04 -26.38 -8.03
C PHE A 422 -24.29 -25.97 -7.25
N THR A 423 -24.60 -24.66 -7.17
CA THR A 423 -25.81 -24.16 -6.49
C THR A 423 -26.47 -23.05 -7.31
N GLY A 424 -27.79 -22.90 -7.12
CA GLY A 424 -28.57 -21.95 -7.88
C GLY A 424 -28.70 -22.33 -9.35
N ASP A 425 -28.84 -21.35 -10.24
CA ASP A 425 -29.00 -21.59 -11.66
C ASP A 425 -27.64 -21.82 -12.34
N THR A 426 -27.36 -23.06 -12.66
CA THR A 426 -26.17 -23.51 -13.41
C THR A 426 -26.52 -24.17 -14.73
N SER A 427 -27.67 -23.79 -15.30
CA SER A 427 -28.20 -24.36 -16.55
C SER A 427 -27.20 -24.28 -17.71
N GLY A 428 -27.15 -25.32 -18.52
CA GLY A 428 -26.22 -25.41 -19.65
C GLY A 428 -24.74 -25.62 -19.29
N THR A 429 -24.41 -25.78 -18.01
CA THR A 429 -23.06 -26.10 -17.58
C THR A 429 -22.77 -27.59 -17.80
N VAL A 430 -21.64 -27.88 -18.46
CA VAL A 430 -21.17 -29.24 -18.72
C VAL A 430 -19.95 -29.51 -17.82
N PHE A 431 -20.00 -30.62 -17.08
CA PHE A 431 -18.92 -31.06 -16.20
C PHE A 431 -18.47 -32.48 -16.55
N ASN A 432 -17.26 -32.61 -17.13
CA ASN A 432 -16.65 -33.90 -17.50
C ASN A 432 -15.30 -34.04 -16.78
N PRO A 433 -15.27 -34.64 -15.59
CA PRO A 433 -13.99 -34.91 -14.92
C PRO A 433 -13.21 -35.95 -15.70
N VAL A 434 -11.88 -35.82 -15.76
CA VAL A 434 -11.00 -36.82 -16.36
C VAL A 434 -11.01 -38.07 -15.49
N ASP A 435 -11.33 -39.20 -16.09
CA ASP A 435 -10.87 -40.49 -15.57
C ASP A 435 -9.37 -40.56 -15.78
N LEU A 436 -8.59 -40.56 -14.72
CA LEU A 436 -7.11 -40.64 -14.75
C LEU A 436 -6.60 -41.88 -15.52
N LYS A 437 -7.48 -42.86 -15.78
CA LYS A 437 -7.15 -44.04 -16.57
C LYS A 437 -7.30 -43.88 -18.10
N ALA A 438 -7.89 -42.75 -18.53
CA ALA A 438 -8.22 -42.50 -19.94
C ALA A 438 -7.61 -41.19 -20.50
N ALA A 439 -6.62 -40.61 -19.87
CA ALA A 439 -6.07 -39.29 -20.23
C ALA A 439 -5.50 -39.25 -21.66
N THR A 440 -6.28 -38.74 -22.58
CA THR A 440 -5.80 -38.24 -23.88
C THR A 440 -5.22 -36.81 -23.70
N SER A 441 -4.16 -36.54 -24.45
CA SER A 441 -3.35 -35.31 -24.36
C SER A 441 -4.16 -34.04 -24.19
N VAL A 442 -3.89 -33.27 -23.11
CA VAL A 442 -4.34 -31.89 -22.98
C VAL A 442 -3.64 -31.04 -24.06
N PRO A 443 -4.36 -30.18 -24.81
CA PRO A 443 -3.71 -29.29 -25.77
C PRO A 443 -2.60 -28.47 -25.11
N THR A 444 -1.40 -28.51 -25.68
CA THR A 444 -0.30 -27.66 -25.17
C THR A 444 -0.70 -26.19 -25.38
N PRO A 445 -0.80 -25.40 -24.30
CA PRO A 445 -1.24 -24.03 -24.43
C PRO A 445 -0.27 -23.17 -25.23
N ALA A 446 -0.77 -22.06 -25.78
CA ALA A 446 0.07 -21.08 -26.47
C ALA A 446 1.23 -20.61 -25.56
N ARG A 447 2.43 -20.56 -26.13
CA ARG A 447 3.59 -20.01 -25.42
C ARG A 447 3.68 -18.52 -25.70
N TYR A 448 3.81 -17.75 -24.62
CA TYR A 448 4.08 -16.31 -24.70
C TYR A 448 5.59 -16.08 -24.72
N THR A 449 6.04 -15.13 -25.50
CA THR A 449 7.44 -14.71 -25.53
C THR A 449 7.51 -13.22 -25.22
N VAL A 450 8.30 -12.87 -24.22
CA VAL A 450 8.63 -11.50 -23.87
C VAL A 450 10.08 -11.24 -24.27
N ALA A 451 10.35 -10.08 -24.82
CA ALA A 451 11.71 -9.71 -25.20
C ALA A 451 12.67 -9.87 -24.01
N PRO A 452 13.84 -10.50 -24.19
CA PRO A 452 14.80 -10.64 -23.13
C PRO A 452 15.37 -9.28 -22.69
N LEU A 453 15.97 -9.25 -21.50
CA LEU A 453 16.76 -8.08 -21.08
C LEU A 453 17.87 -7.78 -22.09
N PRO A 454 18.26 -6.50 -22.25
CA PRO A 454 19.41 -6.12 -23.05
C PRO A 454 20.66 -6.92 -22.67
N PHE A 455 21.49 -7.23 -23.65
CA PHE A 455 22.69 -8.03 -23.47
C PHE A 455 23.61 -7.49 -22.35
N GLY A 456 24.10 -8.39 -21.52
CA GLY A 456 25.00 -8.05 -20.40
C GLY A 456 24.30 -7.49 -19.15
N MET A 457 22.98 -7.42 -19.12
CA MET A 457 22.23 -6.99 -17.96
C MET A 457 21.74 -8.16 -17.12
N GLN A 458 21.96 -8.07 -15.81
CA GLN A 458 21.52 -9.07 -14.86
C GLN A 458 20.20 -8.64 -14.24
N ALA A 459 19.20 -9.51 -14.28
CA ALA A 459 17.92 -9.27 -13.62
C ALA A 459 18.09 -9.19 -12.09
N LEU A 460 17.30 -8.33 -11.44
CA LEU A 460 17.19 -8.33 -9.99
C LEU A 460 16.62 -9.68 -9.52
N THR A 461 17.24 -10.25 -8.48
CA THR A 461 16.71 -11.44 -7.81
C THR A 461 15.66 -11.02 -6.79
N PRO A 462 14.52 -11.73 -6.72
CA PRO A 462 13.55 -11.52 -5.63
C PRO A 462 14.19 -11.71 -4.26
N GLU A 463 13.68 -11.02 -3.24
CA GLU A 463 14.08 -11.26 -1.85
C GLU A 463 13.44 -12.59 -1.39
N ALA A 464 14.21 -13.67 -1.43
CA ALA A 464 13.72 -15.04 -1.13
C ALA A 464 13.46 -15.30 0.38
N GLU A 465 13.80 -14.38 1.26
CA GLU A 465 13.94 -14.68 2.70
C GLU A 465 12.63 -14.66 3.49
N ARG A 466 11.51 -14.20 2.92
CA ARG A 466 10.26 -13.99 3.65
C ARG A 466 9.09 -14.55 2.85
N MET A 467 8.76 -15.79 3.15
CA MET A 467 7.89 -16.62 2.32
C MET A 467 6.46 -16.75 2.86
N ASN A 468 5.96 -15.75 3.61
CA ASN A 468 4.57 -15.76 4.07
C ASN A 468 4.09 -14.37 4.50
N ARG A 469 2.78 -14.19 4.59
CA ARG A 469 2.14 -12.93 5.02
C ARG A 469 2.53 -12.46 6.43
N ALA A 470 2.98 -13.35 7.30
CA ALA A 470 3.44 -12.97 8.64
C ALA A 470 4.74 -12.15 8.63
N ALA A 471 5.43 -12.09 7.47
CA ALA A 471 6.56 -11.18 7.27
C ALA A 471 6.14 -9.73 7.04
N ILE A 472 4.87 -9.45 6.78
CA ILE A 472 4.36 -8.08 6.65
C ILE A 472 4.27 -7.47 8.04
N ILE A 473 5.07 -6.43 8.26
CA ILE A 473 5.06 -5.62 9.49
C ILE A 473 4.96 -4.17 9.05
N VAL A 474 3.92 -3.49 9.53
CA VAL A 474 3.67 -2.07 9.23
C VAL A 474 3.61 -1.33 10.55
N ASP A 475 4.44 -0.32 10.71
CA ASP A 475 4.43 0.60 11.83
C ASP A 475 3.88 1.98 11.43
N GLU A 476 3.99 2.95 12.32
CA GLU A 476 3.54 4.32 12.05
C GLU A 476 4.24 5.00 10.87
N TRP A 477 5.31 4.43 10.35
CA TRP A 477 6.08 4.93 9.22
C TRP A 477 6.05 4.02 8.00
N GLY A 478 5.08 3.09 7.95
CA GLY A 478 4.88 2.19 6.82
C GLY A 478 5.60 0.84 6.98
N PRO A 479 5.85 0.13 5.89
CA PRO A 479 6.38 -1.23 5.94
C PRO A 479 7.81 -1.28 6.46
N TYR A 480 8.04 -2.21 7.38
CA TYR A 480 9.33 -2.45 7.99
C TYR A 480 10.24 -3.29 7.07
N ASP A 481 11.42 -2.79 6.76
CA ASP A 481 12.36 -3.40 5.80
C ASP A 481 13.46 -4.27 6.42
N TRP A 482 13.40 -4.54 7.72
CA TRP A 482 14.35 -5.38 8.46
C TRP A 482 15.80 -4.84 8.52
N LYS A 483 16.02 -3.58 8.12
CA LYS A 483 17.36 -2.97 8.11
C LYS A 483 17.74 -2.24 9.38
N SER A 484 16.82 -2.10 10.33
CA SER A 484 17.05 -1.47 11.64
C SER A 484 16.54 -2.35 12.76
N PRO A 485 17.07 -2.26 13.99
CA PRO A 485 16.51 -2.98 15.12
C PRO A 485 15.16 -2.43 15.52
N LYS A 486 14.21 -3.31 15.88
CA LYS A 486 12.85 -2.97 16.29
C LYS A 486 12.35 -3.96 17.34
N LEU A 487 11.58 -3.45 18.32
CA LEU A 487 10.75 -4.27 19.19
C LEU A 487 9.36 -4.37 18.59
N TRP A 488 8.86 -5.61 18.47
CA TRP A 488 7.57 -5.88 17.87
C TRP A 488 6.73 -6.83 18.74
N PRO A 489 5.45 -6.51 19.04
CA PRO A 489 4.60 -7.36 19.88
C PRO A 489 4.39 -8.73 19.23
N VAL A 490 4.45 -9.77 20.05
CA VAL A 490 4.03 -11.13 19.70
C VAL A 490 2.63 -11.34 20.26
N GLY A 491 1.63 -11.38 19.39
CA GLY A 491 0.22 -11.36 19.76
C GLY A 491 -0.29 -9.93 19.94
N ARG A 492 -1.19 -9.73 20.89
CA ARG A 492 -1.82 -8.42 21.11
C ARG A 492 -0.83 -7.38 21.62
N SER A 493 -0.94 -6.15 21.11
CA SER A 493 -0.10 -5.01 21.52
C SER A 493 -0.42 -4.51 22.94
N ASP A 494 -1.56 -4.92 23.51
CA ASP A 494 -2.02 -4.56 24.85
C ASP A 494 -1.91 -5.69 25.86
N ALA A 495 -1.21 -6.77 25.54
CA ALA A 495 -1.02 -7.91 26.44
C ALA A 495 -0.20 -7.53 27.69
N ASN A 496 -0.53 -8.17 28.81
CA ASN A 496 0.22 -8.05 30.06
C ASN A 496 0.43 -9.46 30.68
N PRO A 497 1.70 -9.94 30.84
CA PRO A 497 2.96 -9.30 30.42
C PRO A 497 3.08 -9.16 28.89
N GLN A 498 3.81 -8.13 28.43
CA GLN A 498 4.02 -7.88 27.01
C GLN A 498 5.18 -8.73 26.48
N ARG A 499 4.94 -9.42 25.38
CA ARG A 499 5.96 -10.19 24.68
C ARG A 499 6.43 -9.40 23.44
N LEU A 500 7.71 -9.12 23.37
CA LEU A 500 8.31 -8.31 22.29
C LEU A 500 9.38 -9.12 21.59
N ARG A 501 9.22 -9.36 20.30
CA ARG A 501 10.27 -9.94 19.47
C ARG A 501 11.26 -8.86 19.07
N VAL A 502 12.55 -9.16 19.19
CA VAL A 502 13.61 -8.27 18.72
C VAL A 502 13.88 -8.58 17.27
N LEU A 503 13.52 -7.65 16.39
CA LEU A 503 13.69 -7.75 14.95
C LEU A 503 14.91 -6.95 14.49
N GLY A 504 15.41 -7.22 13.27
CA GLY A 504 16.47 -6.45 12.63
C GLY A 504 17.57 -7.30 12.01
N PRO A 505 18.67 -6.67 11.59
CA PRO A 505 19.87 -7.37 11.13
C PRO A 505 20.50 -8.22 12.25
N ALA A 506 21.26 -9.26 11.88
CA ALA A 506 21.92 -10.12 12.85
C ALA A 506 22.83 -9.33 13.80
N GLY A 507 22.63 -9.52 15.11
CA GLY A 507 23.36 -8.80 16.16
C GLY A 507 22.94 -9.19 17.55
N ARG A 508 23.49 -8.48 18.54
CA ARG A 508 23.17 -8.62 19.97
C ARG A 508 22.48 -7.36 20.46
N TRP A 509 21.68 -7.51 21.49
CA TRP A 509 21.03 -6.41 22.17
C TRP A 509 21.28 -6.49 23.69
N ARG A 510 21.18 -5.34 24.38
CA ARG A 510 21.13 -5.24 25.84
C ARG A 510 20.16 -4.16 26.25
N VAL A 511 19.53 -4.34 27.40
CA VAL A 511 18.66 -3.33 27.99
C VAL A 511 19.53 -2.20 28.56
N THR A 512 19.19 -0.96 28.23
CA THR A 512 19.90 0.23 28.72
C THR A 512 19.06 1.08 29.66
N SER A 513 17.72 1.03 29.54
CA SER A 513 16.80 1.76 30.41
C SER A 513 15.47 1.04 30.52
N ARG A 514 14.79 1.23 31.65
CA ARG A 514 13.41 0.79 31.90
C ARG A 514 12.71 1.76 32.83
N ALA A 515 11.44 2.02 32.57
CA ALA A 515 10.55 2.80 33.42
C ALA A 515 9.22 2.07 33.58
N GLY A 516 8.65 2.02 34.78
CA GLY A 516 7.38 1.33 35.04
C GLY A 516 7.42 -0.20 34.83
N VAL A 517 8.61 -0.82 34.86
CA VAL A 517 8.82 -2.25 34.58
C VAL A 517 9.31 -2.94 35.84
N ALA A 518 8.55 -3.93 36.29
CA ALA A 518 8.90 -4.78 37.48
C ALA A 518 9.96 -5.83 37.08
N ALA A 519 9.75 -6.54 35.99
CA ALA A 519 10.62 -7.63 35.58
C ALA A 519 10.83 -7.68 34.03
N LEU A 520 11.97 -8.22 33.64
CA LEU A 520 12.30 -8.58 32.27
C LEU A 520 12.78 -10.02 32.21
N SER A 521 12.43 -10.77 31.16
CA SER A 521 12.91 -12.15 30.98
C SER A 521 14.40 -12.25 30.74
N ALA A 522 15.03 -11.19 30.26
CA ALA A 522 16.49 -11.13 30.02
C ALA A 522 16.97 -9.67 30.00
N ALA A 523 18.24 -9.44 30.41
CA ALA A 523 18.88 -8.15 30.30
C ALA A 523 19.63 -7.95 28.96
N SER A 524 19.87 -9.03 28.20
CA SER A 524 20.54 -9.03 26.90
C SER A 524 20.19 -10.28 26.11
N GLY A 525 20.43 -10.27 24.81
CA GLY A 525 20.16 -11.40 23.91
C GLY A 525 20.61 -11.15 22.48
N ARG A 526 20.00 -11.87 21.54
CA ARG A 526 20.25 -11.77 20.10
C ARG A 526 19.01 -11.34 19.36
N VAL A 527 19.19 -10.71 18.19
CA VAL A 527 18.09 -10.47 17.26
C VAL A 527 17.41 -11.82 16.92
N GLY A 528 16.08 -11.82 16.98
CA GLY A 528 15.25 -13.02 16.86
C GLY A 528 14.70 -13.52 18.22
N ASP A 529 15.31 -13.14 19.35
CA ASP A 529 14.79 -13.50 20.67
C ASP A 529 13.49 -12.76 20.98
N THR A 530 12.75 -13.29 21.97
CA THR A 530 11.56 -12.63 22.52
C THR A 530 11.85 -12.15 23.94
N LEU A 531 11.74 -10.85 24.16
CA LEU A 531 11.80 -10.22 25.48
C LEU A 531 10.39 -10.17 26.08
N VAL A 532 10.23 -10.68 27.30
CA VAL A 532 8.99 -10.53 28.07
C VAL A 532 9.17 -9.37 29.04
N VAL A 533 8.25 -8.41 28.98
CA VAL A 533 8.22 -7.21 29.83
C VAL A 533 7.02 -7.32 30.75
N THR A 534 7.27 -7.36 32.07
CA THR A 534 6.23 -7.34 33.09
C THR A 534 6.17 -5.94 33.69
N PRO A 535 5.10 -5.17 33.47
CA PRO A 535 4.93 -3.86 34.09
C PRO A 535 4.86 -3.95 35.61
N SER A 536 5.20 -2.87 36.28
CA SER A 536 4.96 -2.72 37.71
C SER A 536 3.46 -2.61 38.01
N THR A 537 3.02 -3.07 39.18
CA THR A 537 1.62 -2.96 39.60
C THR A 537 1.16 -1.48 39.52
N GLY A 538 0.01 -1.26 38.92
CA GLY A 538 -0.55 0.07 38.68
C GLY A 538 0.11 0.85 37.54
N ARG A 539 1.08 0.24 36.84
CA ARG A 539 1.75 0.85 35.69
C ARG A 539 1.55 0.03 34.40
N GLU A 540 0.53 -0.79 34.32
CA GLU A 540 0.24 -1.69 33.18
C GLU A 540 0.06 -0.94 31.87
N ASN A 541 -0.31 0.33 31.94
CA ASN A 541 -0.51 1.22 30.82
C ASN A 541 0.49 2.39 30.77
N ASP A 542 1.55 2.37 31.59
CA ASP A 542 2.57 3.44 31.64
C ASP A 542 3.95 2.85 31.93
N TYR A 543 4.59 2.29 30.90
CA TYR A 543 5.92 1.72 31.02
C TYR A 543 6.72 1.89 29.71
N ALA A 544 8.04 1.81 29.83
CA ALA A 544 8.95 1.86 28.71
C ALA A 544 10.18 0.99 28.94
N VAL A 545 10.73 0.46 27.85
CA VAL A 545 12.01 -0.25 27.81
C VAL A 545 12.83 0.21 26.63
N THR A 546 14.11 0.51 26.86
CA THR A 546 15.06 0.91 25.79
C THR A 546 16.19 -0.11 25.75
N LEU A 547 16.53 -0.52 24.55
CA LEU A 547 17.60 -1.45 24.23
C LEU A 547 18.66 -0.77 23.35
N GLU A 548 19.89 -1.26 23.46
CA GLU A 548 21.00 -0.93 22.56
C GLU A 548 21.33 -2.17 21.72
N TYR A 549 21.31 -2.00 20.41
CA TYR A 549 21.75 -3.02 19.45
C TYR A 549 23.21 -2.80 19.04
N ARG A 550 23.95 -3.89 18.85
CA ARG A 550 25.26 -3.94 18.19
C ARG A 550 25.34 -5.17 17.29
N GLY A 551 25.70 -4.98 16.04
CA GLY A 551 25.75 -6.08 15.08
C GLY A 551 26.16 -5.64 13.69
N LYS A 552 25.49 -6.18 12.67
CA LYS A 552 25.66 -5.73 11.26
C LYS A 552 25.29 -4.26 11.14
N ALA A 553 25.74 -3.61 10.05
CA ALA A 553 25.34 -2.24 9.73
C ALA A 553 23.80 -2.14 9.62
N THR A 554 23.26 -1.00 10.02
CA THR A 554 21.82 -0.73 10.00
C THR A 554 21.52 0.47 9.11
N THR A 555 20.27 0.53 8.63
CA THR A 555 19.70 1.72 7.98
C THR A 555 18.37 1.99 8.64
N SER A 556 18.18 3.17 9.21
CA SER A 556 16.90 3.55 9.81
C SER A 556 15.82 3.72 8.73
N PRO A 557 14.52 3.72 9.10
CA PRO A 557 13.42 4.01 8.16
C PRO A 557 13.58 5.37 7.44
N PHE A 558 14.40 6.26 7.98
CA PHE A 558 14.67 7.59 7.44
C PHE A 558 15.99 7.68 6.66
N GLY A 559 16.61 6.54 6.34
CA GLY A 559 17.82 6.45 5.53
C GLY A 559 19.13 6.77 6.26
N VAL A 560 19.14 6.86 7.60
CA VAL A 560 20.35 7.04 8.38
C VAL A 560 21.10 5.73 8.50
N MET A 561 22.31 5.68 7.96
CA MET A 561 23.18 4.51 8.04
C MET A 561 24.04 4.54 9.31
N THR A 562 24.06 3.42 10.03
CA THR A 562 24.97 3.21 11.16
C THR A 562 25.90 2.05 10.83
N PRO A 563 27.24 2.26 10.85
CA PRO A 563 28.21 1.20 10.54
C PRO A 563 28.12 0.00 11.50
N ALA A 564 28.56 -1.15 11.03
CA ALA A 564 28.62 -2.37 11.84
C ALA A 564 29.38 -2.15 13.15
N GLY A 565 28.89 -2.73 14.25
CA GLY A 565 29.47 -2.63 15.59
C GLY A 565 29.18 -1.32 16.35
N LYS A 566 28.67 -0.29 15.69
CA LYS A 566 28.24 0.94 16.37
C LYS A 566 26.90 0.72 17.07
N PRO A 567 26.65 1.36 18.23
CA PRO A 567 25.42 1.20 18.96
C PRO A 567 24.22 1.87 18.26
N VAL A 568 23.06 1.23 18.32
CA VAL A 568 21.77 1.78 17.89
C VAL A 568 20.77 1.59 19.01
N ALA A 569 20.19 2.67 19.51
CA ALA A 569 19.13 2.63 20.50
C ALA A 569 17.79 2.38 19.82
N PHE A 570 16.94 1.58 20.46
CA PHE A 570 15.56 1.34 20.05
C PHE A 570 14.71 1.00 21.25
N SER A 571 13.42 1.34 21.21
CA SER A 571 12.58 1.27 22.40
C SER A 571 11.19 0.74 22.09
N TRP A 572 10.52 0.33 23.14
CA TRP A 572 9.08 0.11 23.21
C TRP A 572 8.54 0.89 24.38
N SER A 573 7.43 1.58 24.17
CA SER A 573 6.71 2.27 25.24
C SER A 573 5.22 2.07 25.09
N ARG A 574 4.52 2.09 26.21
CA ARG A 574 3.07 2.11 26.30
C ARG A 574 2.68 3.24 27.24
N PHE A 575 1.78 4.09 26.81
CA PHE A 575 1.15 5.09 27.64
C PHE A 575 -0.33 5.19 27.27
N LEU A 576 -1.20 4.93 28.23
CA LEU A 576 -2.63 5.19 28.15
C LEU A 576 -3.05 5.75 29.50
N PRO A 577 -3.60 6.94 29.56
CA PRO A 577 -4.13 7.49 30.82
C PRO A 577 -5.28 6.60 31.33
N ALA A 578 -5.38 6.45 32.62
CA ALA A 578 -6.54 5.80 33.24
C ALA A 578 -7.76 6.73 33.03
N VAL A 579 -8.76 6.26 32.33
CA VAL A 579 -9.93 7.05 31.98
C VAL A 579 -11.18 6.17 31.94
N ALA A 580 -12.30 6.73 32.40
CA ALA A 580 -13.63 6.19 32.20
C ALA A 580 -14.45 7.21 31.42
N TRP A 581 -14.60 6.98 30.14
CA TRP A 581 -15.44 7.77 29.25
C TRP A 581 -16.90 7.34 29.41
N HIS A 582 -17.78 8.29 29.65
CA HIS A 582 -19.21 8.11 29.47
C HIS A 582 -19.61 8.67 28.10
N VAL A 583 -20.09 7.79 27.22
CA VAL A 583 -20.40 8.11 25.81
C VAL A 583 -21.90 8.02 25.59
N THR A 584 -22.46 9.05 24.97
CA THR A 584 -23.88 9.16 24.59
C THR A 584 -24.00 9.28 23.08
N PHE A 585 -24.83 8.46 22.47
CA PHE A 585 -25.15 8.47 21.05
C PHE A 585 -26.56 9.00 20.83
N VAL A 586 -26.73 10.03 20.00
CA VAL A 586 -28.02 10.65 19.72
C VAL A 586 -28.23 10.77 18.21
N ALA A 587 -29.29 10.18 17.71
CA ALA A 587 -29.71 10.40 16.31
C ALA A 587 -30.26 11.82 16.14
N TRP A 588 -29.93 12.45 15.02
CA TRP A 588 -30.52 13.73 14.65
C TRP A 588 -31.25 13.63 13.30
N ASP A 589 -32.26 14.46 13.10
CA ASP A 589 -33.02 14.50 11.86
C ASP A 589 -32.59 15.66 10.96
N SER A 590 -33.11 15.69 9.72
CA SER A 590 -32.74 16.69 8.72
C SER A 590 -33.25 18.11 9.03
N THR A 591 -34.10 18.28 10.03
CA THR A 591 -34.59 19.60 10.47
C THR A 591 -33.59 20.31 11.38
N VAL A 592 -32.66 19.56 11.95
CA VAL A 592 -31.54 20.09 12.75
C VAL A 592 -30.35 20.28 11.81
N VAL A 593 -29.75 21.46 11.81
CA VAL A 593 -28.51 21.72 11.07
C VAL A 593 -27.36 21.88 12.09
N PRO A 594 -26.84 20.75 12.63
CA PRO A 594 -25.85 20.77 13.70
C PRO A 594 -24.56 21.52 13.32
N ARG A 595 -24.31 21.65 12.03
CA ARG A 595 -23.14 22.34 11.49
C ARG A 595 -23.13 23.82 11.80
N THR A 596 -24.31 24.48 11.82
CA THR A 596 -24.45 25.91 11.96
C THR A 596 -25.15 26.33 13.27
N ASP A 597 -25.81 25.41 13.96
CA ASP A 597 -26.51 25.67 15.20
C ASP A 597 -25.89 24.95 16.40
N ALA A 598 -24.94 25.60 17.07
CA ALA A 598 -24.30 25.06 18.27
C ALA A 598 -25.30 24.79 19.42
N ALA A 599 -26.40 25.56 19.51
CA ALA A 599 -27.45 25.34 20.50
C ALA A 599 -28.26 24.05 20.18
N ALA A 600 -28.40 23.67 18.89
CA ALA A 600 -29.06 22.45 18.49
C ALA A 600 -28.27 21.23 18.96
N ILE A 601 -26.93 21.26 18.89
CA ILE A 601 -26.08 20.16 19.38
C ILE A 601 -26.27 19.95 20.86
N THR A 602 -26.20 21.04 21.66
CA THR A 602 -26.38 20.98 23.12
C THR A 602 -27.76 20.44 23.45
N ARG A 603 -28.82 20.90 22.76
CA ARG A 603 -30.18 20.38 22.99
C ARG A 603 -30.30 18.91 22.61
N ALA A 604 -29.72 18.51 21.48
CA ALA A 604 -29.76 17.11 21.04
C ALA A 604 -29.06 16.18 22.00
N LEU A 605 -27.85 16.52 22.46
CA LEU A 605 -27.09 15.72 23.42
C LEU A 605 -27.74 15.68 24.82
N ALA A 606 -28.60 16.64 25.18
CA ALA A 606 -29.42 16.62 26.39
C ALA A 606 -30.74 15.84 26.24
N GLY A 607 -31.07 15.39 25.02
CA GLY A 607 -32.28 14.65 24.69
C GLY A 607 -32.16 13.16 24.93
N ALA A 608 -33.12 12.39 24.39
CA ALA A 608 -33.12 10.93 24.54
C ALA A 608 -31.97 10.29 23.76
N ALA A 609 -31.12 9.56 24.46
CA ALA A 609 -30.02 8.83 23.85
C ALA A 609 -30.53 7.60 23.10
N ALA A 610 -30.02 7.36 21.90
CA ALA A 610 -30.20 6.09 21.17
C ALA A 610 -29.44 4.96 21.86
N ALA A 611 -28.31 5.27 22.47
CA ALA A 611 -27.53 4.35 23.32
C ALA A 611 -26.55 5.12 24.19
N THR A 612 -26.11 4.49 25.29
CA THR A 612 -24.96 4.93 26.11
C THR A 612 -23.93 3.81 26.22
N LEU A 613 -22.68 4.20 26.46
CA LEU A 613 -21.55 3.27 26.60
C LEU A 613 -20.51 3.84 27.56
N ASP A 614 -20.10 3.04 28.54
CA ASP A 614 -18.90 3.36 29.34
C ASP A 614 -17.71 2.61 28.77
N THR A 615 -16.59 3.32 28.52
CA THR A 615 -15.38 2.75 27.91
C THR A 615 -14.13 3.43 28.45
N ASN A 616 -13.01 2.72 28.41
CA ASN A 616 -11.71 3.27 28.76
C ASN A 616 -10.96 3.89 27.58
N ARG A 617 -11.58 3.91 26.37
CA ARG A 617 -11.00 4.49 25.16
C ARG A 617 -12.09 5.05 24.27
N LEU A 618 -11.89 6.26 23.74
CA LEU A 618 -12.63 6.72 22.58
C LEU A 618 -11.84 6.31 21.34
N ASP A 619 -12.20 5.18 20.75
CA ASP A 619 -11.49 4.61 19.62
C ASP A 619 -12.47 3.75 18.82
N PHE A 620 -13.34 4.41 18.08
CA PHE A 620 -14.40 3.78 17.28
C PHE A 620 -14.11 3.95 15.80
N THR A 621 -14.21 2.85 15.05
CA THR A 621 -14.22 2.85 13.59
C THR A 621 -15.27 1.85 13.15
N TRP A 622 -16.30 2.32 12.44
CA TRP A 622 -17.44 1.48 12.02
C TRP A 622 -17.70 1.61 10.53
N TYR A 623 -17.79 0.45 9.88
CA TYR A 623 -18.11 0.31 8.46
C TYR A 623 -19.60 0.04 8.22
N GLY A 624 -20.42 0.19 9.23
CA GLY A 624 -21.85 -0.01 9.27
C GLY A 624 -22.39 0.32 10.66
N PRO A 625 -23.70 0.23 10.90
CA PRO A 625 -24.27 0.52 12.21
C PRO A 625 -23.68 -0.43 13.28
N PRO A 626 -23.07 0.08 14.36
CA PRO A 626 -22.39 -0.75 15.36
C PRO A 626 -23.37 -1.58 16.20
N ARG A 627 -24.61 -1.11 16.32
CA ARG A 627 -25.75 -1.77 16.97
C ARG A 627 -27.04 -1.40 16.27
N LYS A 628 -28.09 -2.20 16.39
CA LYS A 628 -29.41 -1.91 15.81
C LYS A 628 -29.98 -0.54 16.22
N THR A 629 -29.62 -0.07 17.41
CA THR A 629 -30.11 1.19 17.98
C THR A 629 -29.26 2.41 17.65
N ILE A 630 -28.05 2.23 17.09
CA ILE A 630 -27.15 3.33 16.74
C ILE A 630 -27.12 3.43 15.22
N PRO A 631 -27.66 4.50 14.62
CA PRO A 631 -27.60 4.70 13.18
C PRO A 631 -26.16 4.97 12.73
N GLN A 632 -25.84 4.61 11.49
CA GLN A 632 -24.55 4.91 10.89
C GLN A 632 -24.44 6.38 10.46
N ALA A 633 -25.53 6.95 9.94
CA ALA A 633 -25.59 8.33 9.50
C ALA A 633 -26.45 9.18 10.44
N ARG A 634 -26.25 10.49 10.42
CA ARG A 634 -26.95 11.49 11.24
C ARG A 634 -26.87 11.17 12.73
N LEU A 635 -25.62 11.01 13.20
CA LEU A 635 -25.32 10.65 14.58
C LEU A 635 -24.51 11.77 15.26
N LEU A 636 -24.94 12.19 16.45
CA LEU A 636 -24.15 12.98 17.39
C LEU A 636 -23.59 12.05 18.47
N THR A 637 -22.33 12.21 18.78
CA THR A 637 -21.68 11.51 19.89
C THR A 637 -21.14 12.51 20.90
N GLY A 638 -21.67 12.46 22.11
CA GLY A 638 -21.14 13.19 23.25
C GLY A 638 -20.32 12.24 24.13
N ALA A 639 -19.14 12.65 24.57
CA ALA A 639 -18.36 11.88 25.53
C ALA A 639 -17.79 12.79 26.63
N THR A 640 -17.81 12.30 27.87
CA THR A 640 -17.24 13.02 29.01
C THR A 640 -16.37 12.09 29.84
N ALA A 641 -15.26 12.63 30.38
CA ALA A 641 -14.41 11.94 31.32
C ALA A 641 -13.65 12.91 32.21
N THR A 642 -13.25 12.46 33.40
CA THR A 642 -12.23 13.14 34.20
C THR A 642 -10.97 12.29 34.15
N ILE A 643 -9.83 12.91 33.80
CA ILE A 643 -8.53 12.24 33.70
C ILE A 643 -7.58 12.91 34.69
N ASP A 644 -6.98 12.11 35.57
CA ASP A 644 -5.96 12.59 36.50
C ASP A 644 -4.56 12.37 35.91
N PHE A 645 -3.84 13.48 35.70
CA PHE A 645 -2.48 13.48 35.18
C PHE A 645 -1.40 13.43 36.28
N GLY A 646 -1.79 13.31 37.54
CA GLY A 646 -0.89 13.21 38.70
C GLY A 646 0.09 14.39 38.77
N THR A 647 1.40 14.07 38.76
CA THR A 647 2.48 15.09 38.78
C THR A 647 2.57 15.92 37.49
N GLY A 648 1.81 15.57 36.47
CA GLY A 648 1.73 16.30 35.22
C GLY A 648 2.80 16.00 34.21
N GLY A 649 2.79 16.80 33.15
CA GLY A 649 3.74 16.70 32.02
C GLY A 649 3.26 17.37 30.76
N SER A 650 4.03 17.20 29.71
CA SER A 650 3.70 17.65 28.35
C SER A 650 3.02 16.49 27.60
N PHE A 651 1.87 16.78 27.01
CA PHE A 651 1.06 15.82 26.26
C PHE A 651 0.66 16.42 24.91
N VAL A 652 0.17 15.55 24.03
CA VAL A 652 -0.51 15.92 22.80
C VAL A 652 -1.90 15.32 22.86
N LEU A 653 -2.92 16.14 22.80
CA LEU A 653 -4.28 15.71 22.48
C LEU A 653 -4.35 15.52 20.98
N ARG A 654 -4.63 14.29 20.55
CA ARG A 654 -4.81 13.91 19.15
C ARG A 654 -6.23 13.44 18.94
N THR A 655 -6.88 13.96 17.92
CA THR A 655 -8.18 13.48 17.46
C THR A 655 -8.07 12.95 16.04
N ILE A 656 -8.83 11.90 15.74
CA ILE A 656 -9.13 11.45 14.39
C ILE A 656 -10.64 11.35 14.31
N SER A 657 -11.24 12.04 13.38
CA SER A 657 -12.70 12.11 13.26
C SER A 657 -13.14 12.15 11.81
N ASP A 658 -14.19 11.42 11.54
CA ASP A 658 -15.05 11.45 10.38
C ASP A 658 -16.48 11.66 10.92
N ASP A 659 -17.14 12.76 10.81
CA ASP A 659 -16.89 14.03 10.11
C ASP A 659 -16.20 15.09 11.01
N ALA A 660 -16.97 15.70 11.94
CA ALA A 660 -16.58 16.91 12.67
C ALA A 660 -16.45 16.66 14.18
N ILE A 661 -15.50 17.34 14.83
CA ILE A 661 -15.21 17.16 16.26
C ILE A 661 -14.90 18.48 16.99
N LYS A 662 -15.36 18.57 18.24
CA LYS A 662 -14.93 19.58 19.22
C LYS A 662 -14.47 18.88 20.50
N VAL A 663 -13.39 19.37 21.09
CA VAL A 663 -12.93 18.92 22.41
C VAL A 663 -12.78 20.10 23.33
N TYR A 664 -13.36 19.93 24.51
CA TYR A 664 -13.30 20.91 25.60
C TYR A 664 -12.50 20.32 26.76
N LEU A 665 -11.68 21.15 27.36
CA LEU A 665 -10.90 20.88 28.57
C LEU A 665 -11.32 21.89 29.66
N ASP A 666 -11.87 21.40 30.77
CA ASP A 666 -12.42 22.27 31.85
C ASP A 666 -13.37 23.35 31.29
N ASP A 667 -14.29 22.88 30.45
CA ASP A 667 -15.29 23.67 29.71
C ASP A 667 -14.76 24.71 28.72
N LYS A 668 -13.42 24.76 28.50
CA LYS A 668 -12.82 25.63 27.45
C LYS A 668 -12.61 24.80 26.17
N LEU A 669 -13.01 25.36 25.04
CA LEU A 669 -12.74 24.75 23.72
C LEU A 669 -11.23 24.77 23.48
N VAL A 670 -10.61 23.57 23.32
CA VAL A 670 -9.17 23.41 23.09
C VAL A 670 -8.86 22.88 21.71
N LEU A 671 -9.82 22.18 21.06
CA LEU A 671 -9.68 21.68 19.72
C LEU A 671 -11.03 21.79 18.99
N GLU A 672 -11.00 22.30 17.79
CA GLU A 672 -12.14 22.34 16.88
C GLU A 672 -11.72 21.92 15.48
N ASP A 673 -12.43 20.96 14.91
CA ASP A 673 -12.45 20.63 13.49
C ASP A 673 -13.91 20.40 13.11
N TRP A 674 -14.62 21.48 12.84
CA TRP A 674 -16.08 21.45 12.59
C TRP A 674 -16.41 21.54 11.10
N THR A 675 -15.56 20.89 10.29
CA THR A 675 -15.73 20.79 8.84
C THR A 675 -16.01 19.34 8.47
N PRO A 676 -17.23 19.00 8.03
CA PRO A 676 -17.54 17.67 7.58
C PRO A 676 -16.69 17.23 6.40
N GLY A 677 -16.34 15.95 6.36
CA GLY A 677 -15.53 15.36 5.29
C GLY A 677 -14.90 14.03 5.73
N GLU A 678 -14.00 13.52 4.90
CA GLU A 678 -13.20 12.33 5.23
C GLU A 678 -12.43 12.49 6.54
N SER A 679 -11.98 11.39 7.14
CA SER A 679 -11.24 11.40 8.40
C SER A 679 -10.09 12.40 8.43
N HIS A 680 -10.04 13.19 9.50
CA HIS A 680 -9.01 14.22 9.73
C HIS A 680 -8.24 13.96 11.02
N VAL A 681 -6.97 14.33 11.04
CA VAL A 681 -6.13 14.34 12.25
C VAL A 681 -5.91 15.76 12.70
N LYS A 682 -6.18 16.02 14.00
CA LYS A 682 -5.80 17.27 14.67
C LYS A 682 -4.99 16.97 15.92
N GLU A 683 -3.98 17.80 16.16
CA GLU A 683 -3.12 17.68 17.33
C GLU A 683 -2.99 19.02 18.06
N VAL A 684 -3.14 19.00 19.36
CA VAL A 684 -2.98 20.18 20.23
C VAL A 684 -2.02 19.82 21.38
N PRO A 685 -0.91 20.57 21.55
CA PRO A 685 -0.04 20.38 22.69
C PRO A 685 -0.73 20.87 23.98
N LEU A 686 -0.63 20.08 25.04
CA LEU A 686 -1.18 20.38 26.36
C LEU A 686 -0.11 20.24 27.44
N SER A 687 -0.17 21.08 28.46
CA SER A 687 0.55 20.93 29.72
C SER A 687 -0.49 20.73 30.82
N LEU A 688 -0.53 19.55 31.42
CA LEU A 688 -1.58 19.13 32.34
C LEU A 688 -0.99 18.61 33.64
N THR A 689 -1.67 18.90 34.77
CA THR A 689 -1.27 18.43 36.13
C THR A 689 -2.53 18.20 36.94
N GLY A 690 -2.64 17.06 37.60
CA GLY A 690 -3.83 16.70 38.39
C GLY A 690 -5.06 16.38 37.53
N PRO A 691 -6.27 16.42 38.11
CA PRO A 691 -7.51 16.07 37.43
C PRO A 691 -8.01 17.16 36.50
N HIS A 692 -8.40 16.78 35.29
CA HIS A 692 -9.01 17.63 34.28
C HIS A 692 -10.24 16.96 33.69
N ARG A 693 -11.28 17.77 33.41
CA ARG A 693 -12.51 17.30 32.76
C ARG A 693 -12.42 17.49 31.25
N PHE A 694 -12.60 16.39 30.54
CA PHE A 694 -12.73 16.39 29.07
C PHE A 694 -14.20 16.24 28.67
N ARG A 695 -14.61 16.98 27.65
CA ARG A 695 -15.89 16.81 26.96
C ARG A 695 -15.64 16.82 25.46
N VAL A 696 -16.16 15.82 24.75
CA VAL A 696 -16.06 15.63 23.32
C VAL A 696 -17.44 15.72 22.70
N GLU A 697 -17.56 16.44 21.60
CA GLU A 697 -18.74 16.50 20.74
C GLU A 697 -18.31 16.11 19.34
N HIS A 698 -18.94 15.09 18.78
CA HIS A 698 -18.61 14.55 17.45
C HIS A 698 -19.88 14.47 16.62
N LEU A 699 -19.80 14.92 15.37
CA LEU A 699 -20.88 14.92 14.39
C LEU A 699 -20.55 13.95 13.26
N GLN A 700 -21.44 13.00 12.99
CA GLN A 700 -21.44 12.11 11.84
C GLN A 700 -22.61 12.48 10.92
N ILE A 701 -22.37 12.75 9.65
CA ILE A 701 -23.37 13.07 8.65
C ILE A 701 -23.77 11.80 7.91
N ASP A 702 -22.84 11.17 7.23
CA ASP A 702 -23.05 9.91 6.48
C ASP A 702 -21.75 9.17 6.28
N GLY A 703 -21.76 8.08 5.52
CA GLY A 703 -20.55 7.30 5.22
C GLY A 703 -20.13 6.39 6.36
N TRP A 704 -18.82 6.23 6.51
CA TRP A 704 -18.20 5.47 7.58
C TRP A 704 -17.94 6.37 8.78
N TYR A 705 -17.79 5.77 9.95
CA TYR A 705 -17.66 6.49 11.22
C TYR A 705 -16.27 6.29 11.80
N GLU A 706 -15.56 7.38 12.11
CA GLU A 706 -14.36 7.33 12.92
C GLU A 706 -14.36 8.40 14.00
N LEU A 707 -14.22 7.98 15.25
CA LEU A 707 -13.99 8.85 16.39
C LEU A 707 -12.89 8.28 17.26
N ARG A 708 -11.74 8.93 17.27
CA ARG A 708 -10.62 8.58 18.14
C ARG A 708 -10.10 9.80 18.87
N VAL A 709 -9.91 9.68 20.19
CA VAL A 709 -9.32 10.71 21.03
C VAL A 709 -8.21 10.08 21.85
N ASP A 710 -6.98 10.42 21.52
CA ASP A 710 -5.77 9.96 22.19
C ASP A 710 -5.11 11.10 22.97
N ILE A 711 -4.57 10.77 24.14
CA ILE A 711 -3.64 11.62 24.87
C ILE A 711 -2.29 10.92 24.83
N VAL A 712 -1.34 11.54 24.16
CA VAL A 712 0.00 10.97 23.92
C VAL A 712 1.00 11.74 24.79
N ARG A 713 1.87 11.05 25.52
CA ARG A 713 2.96 11.71 26.26
C ARG A 713 4.04 12.20 25.26
N ARG A 714 4.49 13.43 25.42
CA ARG A 714 5.59 14.00 24.63
C ARG A 714 6.95 13.57 25.14
#